data_588b0c575431c32f2a3bf9d75d969833
#
_entry.id   588b0c575431c32f2a3bf9d75d969833
#
_cell.length_a   1.000
_cell.length_b   1.000
_cell.length_c   1.000
_cell.angle_alpha   90.00
_cell.angle_beta   90.00
_cell.angle_gamma   90.00
#
_symmetry.space_group_name_H-M   'P 1'
#
loop_
_entity.id
_entity.type
_entity.pdbx_description
1 polymer ?
#
loop_
_entity_poly.entity_id
_entity_poly.type
_entity_poly.pdbx_seq_one_letter_code
_entity_poly.pdbx_strand_id
1 'polypeptide(L)'
;MAIVKMKKLRLMAVRNQKEELLKQLMIFGCVELREPENDGLAPELSQYLSRESSGVSERRAEKALLQQAIGVLNTYAPAKSPLLSAKPDVALSEFLNRQSLEKYRSVAENLIADEDRIKRIGTEEGRVRGLIESLAPWLSFDCPLETEGTRDSVMFLGACPAKASLDDMRARLAEAADEAEIFEVSKDKLQHYLVLLSHRSQHLKALEALRDYSFSLMSFSGLTGTPKECTDGYKAELRALAKEKNQLIEDVKSKAEHRAALELWADRADTDIAFSEAEDKLMGTQSTVILDGWFPAEKEAELEKLLGKFDCAYEVTDPVEDEYPDVPVQLKSNKLTNSMNMITNMYSLPAYNGVDANPMMAPFFIIIYGLMMADIGYGLVMVLAAIVAMKKIKPKGGTLAFCQLLLYAGISTMVMGALTGGFFGDIPYRLVHLIDPTSTWAGLPYLFSPVNDSNTVLYGSLVVGLIHLNTGMVISFVEKCKAGNLLDGLFEEGSLWVILIGGIMWGSTMLLPSAPAMLGKVGVVIIIVGSVLLLFGAGRHSKGVFGKIGAAFGCIYNTLTGWFGDVLSYSRIMALMLAGGVVAQVFNTIALMPAESGGLNVLTVLAFLVIFIIGHALNFGLNLLGCFVHDLRLQCLEFFGKFYVDGGKPFSPLKVNSKYYDVIE
;
A
#
# COMPACT_ATOMS: atom_id res chain seq x y z
N MET A 1 19.13 23.42 11.27
CA MET A 1 18.74 22.03 11.48
C MET A 1 17.30 21.88 10.99
N ALA A 2 17.01 20.89 10.18
CA ALA A 2 15.66 20.70 9.66
C ALA A 2 14.80 19.78 10.55
N ILE A 3 15.42 19.18 11.58
CA ILE A 3 14.70 18.48 12.65
C ILE A 3 14.21 19.52 13.65
N VAL A 4 12.92 19.48 13.98
CA VAL A 4 12.29 20.39 14.94
C VAL A 4 12.81 20.06 16.33
N LYS A 5 13.23 21.07 17.08
CA LYS A 5 13.60 20.89 18.48
C LYS A 5 12.37 20.55 19.30
N MET A 6 12.44 19.48 20.07
CA MET A 6 11.40 19.03 20.98
C MET A 6 11.74 19.42 22.41
N LYS A 7 10.70 19.68 23.22
CA LYS A 7 10.80 19.89 24.66
C LYS A 7 9.92 18.87 25.39
N LYS A 8 10.38 18.45 26.56
CA LYS A 8 9.64 17.57 27.46
C LYS A 8 8.72 18.43 28.31
N LEU A 9 7.46 18.03 28.38
CA LEU A 9 6.44 18.61 29.24
C LEU A 9 6.14 17.61 30.35
N ARG A 10 6.25 18.03 31.59
CA ARG A 10 5.66 17.33 32.73
C ARG A 10 4.61 18.24 33.33
N LEU A 11 3.39 17.76 33.46
CA LEU A 11 2.24 18.54 33.87
C LEU A 11 1.46 17.80 34.96
N MET A 12 1.09 18.53 36.02
CA MET A 12 0.20 18.06 37.07
C MET A 12 -1.02 18.98 37.11
N ALA A 13 -2.21 18.43 36.92
CA ALA A 13 -3.46 19.18 36.96
C ALA A 13 -4.45 18.60 37.94
N VAL A 14 -5.45 19.38 38.30
CA VAL A 14 -6.54 18.94 39.17
C VAL A 14 -7.47 18.00 38.40
N ARG A 15 -7.85 16.88 39.03
CA ARG A 15 -8.62 15.80 38.40
C ARG A 15 -9.94 16.24 37.78
N ASN A 16 -10.62 17.19 38.36
CA ASN A 16 -11.90 17.72 37.88
C ASN A 16 -11.77 18.47 36.53
N GLN A 17 -10.57 18.91 36.14
CA GLN A 17 -10.28 19.61 34.88
C GLN A 17 -9.67 18.68 33.82
N LYS A 18 -9.45 17.39 34.13
CA LYS A 18 -8.78 16.41 33.27
C LYS A 18 -9.37 16.36 31.85
N GLU A 19 -10.69 16.18 31.74
CA GLU A 19 -11.36 16.01 30.43
C GLU A 19 -11.26 17.27 29.59
N GLU A 20 -11.46 18.46 30.18
CA GLU A 20 -11.38 19.71 29.44
C GLU A 20 -9.93 20.03 29.04
N LEU A 21 -8.97 19.73 29.91
CA LEU A 21 -7.54 19.88 29.61
C LEU A 21 -7.13 18.99 28.40
N LEU A 22 -7.47 17.69 28.43
CA LEU A 22 -7.17 16.77 27.34
C LEU A 22 -7.85 17.20 26.03
N LYS A 23 -9.10 17.67 26.11
CA LYS A 23 -9.83 18.19 24.95
C LYS A 23 -9.16 19.42 24.34
N GLN A 24 -8.70 20.36 25.20
CA GLN A 24 -7.97 21.53 24.73
C GLN A 24 -6.59 21.19 24.18
N LEU A 25 -5.88 20.21 24.76
CA LEU A 25 -4.62 19.69 24.21
C LEU A 25 -4.84 18.98 22.86
N MET A 26 -5.96 18.26 22.70
CA MET A 26 -6.34 17.62 21.43
C MET A 26 -6.66 18.65 20.34
N ILE A 27 -7.37 19.73 20.68
CA ILE A 27 -7.64 20.84 19.76
C ILE A 27 -6.33 21.57 19.41
N PHE A 28 -5.45 21.79 20.38
CA PHE A 28 -4.13 22.35 20.15
C PHE A 28 -3.27 21.48 19.20
N GLY A 29 -3.40 20.16 19.26
CA GLY A 29 -2.87 19.21 18.28
C GLY A 29 -1.34 19.12 18.15
N CYS A 30 -0.60 19.61 19.17
CA CYS A 30 0.86 19.71 19.12
C CYS A 30 1.57 19.01 20.30
N VAL A 31 0.88 18.25 21.12
CA VAL A 31 1.47 17.53 22.27
C VAL A 31 1.31 16.02 22.06
N GLU A 32 2.43 15.29 22.07
CA GLU A 32 2.43 13.84 22.12
C GLU A 32 2.50 13.39 23.57
N LEU A 33 1.49 12.63 24.02
CA LEU A 33 1.41 12.14 25.39
C LEU A 33 2.18 10.83 25.55
N ARG A 34 2.91 10.71 26.63
CA ARG A 34 3.59 9.48 27.06
C ARG A 34 3.16 9.07 28.46
N GLU A 35 3.38 7.80 28.78
CA GLU A 35 3.27 7.34 30.16
C GLU A 35 4.33 8.07 30.99
N PRO A 36 3.96 8.64 32.15
CA PRO A 36 4.92 9.29 33.03
C PRO A 36 6.00 8.31 33.50
N GLU A 37 7.25 8.69 33.34
CA GLU A 37 8.38 7.92 33.85
C GLU A 37 8.44 8.06 35.37
N ASN A 38 8.63 6.93 36.06
CA ASN A 38 8.78 6.93 37.53
C ASN A 38 10.11 7.56 38.02
N ASP A 39 11.03 7.86 37.09
CA ASP A 39 12.30 8.50 37.41
C ASP A 39 12.09 9.93 37.87
N GLY A 40 12.47 10.16 39.11
CA GLY A 40 12.34 11.45 39.80
C GLY A 40 11.10 11.61 40.69
N LEU A 41 10.19 10.63 40.73
CA LEU A 41 9.13 10.57 41.73
C LEU A 41 9.64 9.91 43.02
N ALA A 42 9.39 10.56 44.17
CA ALA A 42 9.73 9.95 45.44
C ALA A 42 9.04 8.58 45.59
N PRO A 43 9.74 7.52 46.05
CA PRO A 43 9.17 6.18 46.19
C PRO A 43 7.86 6.12 46.96
N GLU A 44 7.67 7.07 47.88
CA GLU A 44 6.46 7.23 48.66
C GLU A 44 5.25 7.67 47.83
N LEU A 45 5.45 8.46 46.76
CA LEU A 45 4.39 8.94 45.89
C LEU A 45 3.94 7.87 44.90
N SER A 46 4.83 6.97 44.47
CA SER A 46 4.50 5.90 43.54
C SER A 46 3.42 4.94 44.07
N GLN A 47 3.26 4.81 45.39
CA GLN A 47 2.22 3.98 46.01
C GLN A 47 0.80 4.55 45.84
N TYR A 48 0.68 5.87 45.64
CA TYR A 48 -0.61 6.55 45.50
C TYR A 48 -1.02 6.81 44.07
N LEU A 49 -0.13 6.51 43.11
CA LEU A 49 -0.40 6.66 41.69
C LEU A 49 -1.08 5.41 41.13
N SER A 50 -2.22 5.60 40.53
CA SER A 50 -2.93 4.57 39.79
C SER A 50 -3.06 4.98 38.33
N ARG A 51 -3.02 3.99 37.43
CA ARG A 51 -3.35 4.22 36.02
C ARG A 51 -4.84 4.55 35.91
N GLU A 52 -5.16 5.51 35.07
CA GLU A 52 -6.54 5.80 34.71
C GLU A 52 -7.04 4.66 33.81
N SER A 53 -8.26 4.18 34.03
CA SER A 53 -8.91 3.19 33.18
C SER A 53 -9.86 3.92 32.24
N SER A 54 -9.62 3.84 30.96
CA SER A 54 -10.50 4.41 29.95
C SER A 54 -11.37 3.34 29.29
N GLY A 55 -12.48 3.77 28.72
CA GLY A 55 -13.38 2.89 27.96
C GLY A 55 -12.92 2.60 26.53
N VAL A 56 -11.61 2.44 26.25
CA VAL A 56 -11.06 2.21 24.90
C VAL A 56 -11.73 1.04 24.20
N SER A 57 -11.98 -0.06 24.93
CA SER A 57 -12.62 -1.27 24.35
C SER A 57 -14.02 -0.98 23.84
N GLU A 58 -14.81 -0.20 24.59
CA GLU A 58 -16.16 0.19 24.20
C GLU A 58 -16.15 1.11 22.96
N ARG A 59 -15.20 2.05 22.92
CA ARG A 59 -15.03 2.95 21.78
C ARG A 59 -14.60 2.20 20.52
N ARG A 60 -13.70 1.22 20.64
CA ARG A 60 -13.29 0.37 19.53
C ARG A 60 -14.45 -0.49 19.03
N ALA A 61 -15.30 -1.01 19.92
CA ALA A 61 -16.50 -1.76 19.54
C ALA A 61 -17.51 -0.87 18.79
N GLU A 62 -17.73 0.36 19.27
CA GLU A 62 -18.58 1.36 18.60
C GLU A 62 -18.07 1.66 17.18
N LYS A 63 -16.76 1.91 17.02
CA LYS A 63 -16.13 2.11 15.70
C LYS A 63 -16.31 0.90 14.79
N ALA A 64 -16.11 -0.32 15.30
CA ALA A 64 -16.28 -1.55 14.53
C ALA A 64 -17.70 -1.70 14.00
N LEU A 65 -18.72 -1.41 14.84
CA LEU A 65 -20.13 -1.41 14.45
C LEU A 65 -20.39 -0.42 13.30
N LEU A 66 -19.87 0.80 13.44
CA LEU A 66 -20.04 1.84 12.41
C LEU A 66 -19.34 1.47 11.09
N GLN A 67 -18.12 0.92 11.16
CA GLN A 67 -17.39 0.46 9.97
C GLN A 67 -18.11 -0.69 9.26
N GLN A 68 -18.71 -1.61 10.02
CA GLN A 68 -19.52 -2.69 9.46
C GLN A 68 -20.76 -2.13 8.77
N ALA A 69 -21.51 -1.21 9.41
CA ALA A 69 -22.67 -0.58 8.82
C ALA A 69 -22.36 0.20 7.52
N ILE A 70 -21.24 0.96 7.51
CA ILE A 70 -20.75 1.64 6.30
C ILE A 70 -20.35 0.61 5.23
N GLY A 71 -19.76 -0.53 5.62
CA GLY A 71 -19.44 -1.63 4.72
C GLY A 71 -20.67 -2.20 4.01
N VAL A 72 -21.78 -2.38 4.73
CA VAL A 72 -23.08 -2.78 4.17
C VAL A 72 -23.55 -1.77 3.12
N LEU A 73 -23.52 -0.48 3.45
CA LEU A 73 -23.90 0.57 2.51
C LEU A 73 -22.99 0.59 1.26
N ASN A 74 -21.68 0.31 1.42
CA ASN A 74 -20.77 0.26 0.28
C ASN A 74 -21.06 -0.92 -0.65
N THR A 75 -21.56 -2.04 -0.10
CA THR A 75 -21.88 -3.24 -0.86
C THR A 75 -23.18 -3.08 -1.65
N TYR A 76 -24.27 -2.59 -1.01
CA TYR A 76 -25.62 -2.59 -1.60
C TYR A 76 -26.04 -1.22 -2.16
N ALA A 77 -25.43 -0.15 -1.68
CA ALA A 77 -25.71 1.22 -2.10
C ALA A 77 -24.41 2.02 -2.28
N PRO A 78 -23.51 1.64 -3.22
CA PRO A 78 -22.25 2.32 -3.39
C PRO A 78 -22.42 3.81 -3.63
N ALA A 79 -21.64 4.63 -2.92
CA ALA A 79 -21.69 6.07 -3.11
C ALA A 79 -21.20 6.42 -4.52
N LYS A 80 -21.97 7.21 -5.24
CA LYS A 80 -21.56 7.82 -6.52
C LYS A 80 -20.63 9.00 -6.26
N SER A 81 -19.59 8.83 -5.43
CA SER A 81 -18.58 9.88 -5.29
C SER A 81 -17.71 9.87 -6.55
N PRO A 82 -17.49 11.03 -7.20
CA PRO A 82 -16.49 11.11 -8.27
C PRO A 82 -15.14 10.69 -7.70
N LEU A 83 -14.40 9.91 -8.48
CA LEU A 83 -13.06 9.37 -8.11
C LEU A 83 -12.08 10.45 -7.61
N LEU A 84 -12.40 11.72 -7.86
CA LEU A 84 -11.56 12.91 -7.62
C LEU A 84 -12.39 14.00 -6.92
N SER A 85 -13.00 13.72 -5.76
CA SER A 85 -13.69 14.72 -4.95
C SER A 85 -12.88 15.09 -3.70
N ALA A 86 -12.89 16.38 -3.34
CA ALA A 86 -12.40 16.84 -2.05
C ALA A 86 -13.30 16.31 -0.92
N LYS A 87 -12.73 16.12 0.28
CA LYS A 87 -13.52 15.81 1.46
C LYS A 87 -14.42 16.99 1.80
N PRO A 88 -15.67 16.75 2.27
CA PRO A 88 -16.52 17.82 2.74
C PRO A 88 -15.98 18.43 4.04
N ASP A 89 -16.14 19.75 4.19
CA ASP A 89 -15.75 20.49 5.38
C ASP A 89 -16.84 20.37 6.46
N VAL A 90 -16.44 20.20 7.72
CA VAL A 90 -17.34 20.17 8.89
C VAL A 90 -16.77 21.05 10.00
N ALA A 91 -17.63 21.86 10.63
CA ALA A 91 -17.23 22.70 11.74
C ALA A 91 -16.85 21.84 12.98
N LEU A 92 -15.80 22.25 13.70
CA LEU A 92 -15.34 21.55 14.89
C LEU A 92 -16.45 21.38 15.96
N SER A 93 -17.34 22.39 16.10
CA SER A 93 -18.46 22.34 17.03
C SER A 93 -19.48 21.26 16.68
N GLU A 94 -19.77 21.05 15.41
CA GLU A 94 -20.64 19.99 14.92
C GLU A 94 -19.97 18.62 15.05
N PHE A 95 -18.70 18.53 14.69
CA PHE A 95 -17.91 17.32 14.84
C PHE A 95 -17.83 16.84 16.30
N LEU A 96 -17.73 17.75 17.26
CA LEU A 96 -17.66 17.44 18.71
C LEU A 96 -19.03 17.12 19.34
N ASN A 97 -20.16 17.37 18.65
CA ASN A 97 -21.49 17.13 19.19
C ASN A 97 -21.90 15.66 19.08
N ARG A 98 -21.58 14.87 20.09
CA ARG A 98 -21.86 13.44 20.14
C ARG A 98 -23.36 13.11 20.17
N GLN A 99 -24.16 13.87 20.91
CA GLN A 99 -25.60 13.58 21.08
C GLN A 99 -26.37 13.60 19.74
N SER A 100 -25.94 14.43 18.79
CA SER A 100 -26.55 14.49 17.46
C SER A 100 -26.29 13.23 16.63
N LEU A 101 -25.24 12.45 16.94
CA LEU A 101 -24.80 11.28 16.17
C LEU A 101 -25.35 9.97 16.78
N GLU A 102 -25.51 9.89 18.09
CA GLU A 102 -26.01 8.67 18.77
C GLU A 102 -27.41 8.25 18.33
N LYS A 103 -28.23 9.18 17.84
CA LYS A 103 -29.55 8.86 17.24
C LYS A 103 -29.48 7.92 16.02
N TYR A 104 -28.33 7.83 15.36
CA TYR A 104 -28.13 6.94 14.21
C TYR A 104 -27.65 5.53 14.59
N ARG A 105 -27.54 5.23 15.91
CA ARG A 105 -27.11 3.90 16.38
C ARG A 105 -28.07 2.81 15.92
N SER A 106 -29.37 3.04 16.07
CA SER A 106 -30.40 2.11 15.61
C SER A 106 -30.34 1.87 14.09
N VAL A 107 -29.97 2.89 13.31
CA VAL A 107 -29.79 2.76 11.86
C VAL A 107 -28.60 1.84 11.56
N ALA A 108 -27.47 2.00 12.26
CA ALA A 108 -26.29 1.16 12.08
C ALA A 108 -26.59 -0.31 12.46
N GLU A 109 -27.24 -0.55 13.60
CA GLU A 109 -27.62 -1.88 14.06
C GLU A 109 -28.60 -2.56 13.10
N ASN A 110 -29.59 -1.81 12.57
CA ASN A 110 -30.53 -2.33 11.59
C ASN A 110 -29.85 -2.68 10.26
N LEU A 111 -28.90 -1.88 9.78
CA LEU A 111 -28.13 -2.19 8.56
C LEU A 111 -27.37 -3.51 8.68
N ILE A 112 -26.78 -3.77 9.84
CA ILE A 112 -26.07 -5.02 10.12
C ILE A 112 -27.03 -6.21 10.20
N ALA A 113 -28.18 -6.03 10.88
CA ALA A 113 -29.20 -7.06 10.96
C ALA A 113 -29.78 -7.43 9.59
N ASP A 114 -30.01 -6.42 8.73
CA ASP A 114 -30.47 -6.63 7.36
C ASP A 114 -29.43 -7.43 6.54
N GLU A 115 -28.14 -7.09 6.66
CA GLU A 115 -27.07 -7.85 5.99
C GLU A 115 -27.01 -9.30 6.46
N ASP A 116 -27.09 -9.54 7.75
CA ASP A 116 -27.09 -10.89 8.31
C ASP A 116 -28.31 -11.70 7.85
N ARG A 117 -29.46 -11.08 7.70
CA ARG A 117 -30.65 -11.73 7.14
C ARG A 117 -30.47 -12.03 5.65
N ILE A 118 -29.91 -11.11 4.87
CA ILE A 118 -29.58 -11.32 3.45
C ILE A 118 -28.62 -12.51 3.28
N LYS A 119 -27.57 -12.61 4.11
CA LYS A 119 -26.63 -13.73 4.09
C LYS A 119 -27.31 -15.06 4.40
N ARG A 120 -28.19 -15.10 5.42
CA ARG A 120 -28.98 -16.30 5.76
C ARG A 120 -29.88 -16.71 4.61
N ILE A 121 -30.59 -15.77 4.00
CA ILE A 121 -31.42 -16.04 2.81
C ILE A 121 -30.57 -16.65 1.69
N GLY A 122 -29.35 -16.14 1.46
CA GLY A 122 -28.43 -16.73 0.48
C GLY A 122 -28.10 -18.20 0.74
N THR A 123 -27.93 -18.58 2.01
CA THR A 123 -27.71 -19.97 2.42
C THR A 123 -28.98 -20.81 2.22
N GLU A 124 -30.14 -20.28 2.59
CA GLU A 124 -31.46 -20.92 2.38
C GLU A 124 -31.74 -21.15 0.89
N GLU A 125 -31.49 -20.12 0.04
CA GLU A 125 -31.60 -20.24 -1.42
C GLU A 125 -30.70 -21.36 -1.98
N GLY A 126 -29.43 -21.46 -1.50
CA GLY A 126 -28.52 -22.53 -1.89
C GLY A 126 -29.04 -23.93 -1.54
N ARG A 127 -29.59 -24.10 -0.32
CA ARG A 127 -30.18 -25.33 0.14
C ARG A 127 -31.39 -25.74 -0.72
N VAL A 128 -32.30 -24.80 -0.94
CA VAL A 128 -33.52 -25.05 -1.73
C VAL A 128 -33.20 -25.38 -3.18
N ARG A 129 -32.22 -24.70 -3.79
CA ARG A 129 -31.73 -25.04 -5.14
C ARG A 129 -31.16 -26.43 -5.22
N GLY A 130 -30.36 -26.86 -4.23
CA GLY A 130 -29.85 -28.22 -4.15
C GLY A 130 -30.96 -29.27 -4.08
N LEU A 131 -32.03 -28.98 -3.35
CA LEU A 131 -33.22 -29.87 -3.30
C LEU A 131 -33.94 -29.94 -4.66
N ILE A 132 -34.11 -28.80 -5.35
CA ILE A 132 -34.70 -28.79 -6.70
C ILE A 132 -33.84 -29.59 -7.68
N GLU A 133 -32.51 -29.41 -7.64
CA GLU A 133 -31.58 -30.16 -8.50
C GLU A 133 -31.61 -31.66 -8.22
N SER A 134 -31.71 -32.07 -6.96
CA SER A 134 -31.83 -33.49 -6.59
C SER A 134 -33.14 -34.11 -7.03
N LEU A 135 -34.24 -33.36 -7.09
CA LEU A 135 -35.54 -33.81 -7.54
C LEU A 135 -35.73 -33.72 -9.08
N ALA A 136 -34.90 -32.93 -9.78
CA ALA A 136 -35.03 -32.71 -11.22
C ALA A 136 -35.09 -34.00 -12.04
N PRO A 137 -34.26 -35.04 -11.80
CA PRO A 137 -34.36 -36.32 -12.51
C PRO A 137 -35.63 -37.12 -12.27
N TRP A 138 -36.32 -36.81 -11.17
CA TRP A 138 -37.51 -37.55 -10.73
C TRP A 138 -38.84 -36.89 -11.09
N LEU A 139 -38.82 -35.78 -11.84
CA LEU A 139 -40.03 -35.01 -12.18
C LEU A 139 -41.09 -35.78 -12.92
N SER A 140 -40.74 -36.85 -13.67
CA SER A 140 -41.67 -37.75 -14.37
C SER A 140 -42.20 -38.87 -13.50
N PHE A 141 -41.79 -38.94 -12.25
CA PHE A 141 -42.29 -39.94 -11.30
C PHE A 141 -43.56 -39.43 -10.61
N ASP A 142 -44.68 -40.13 -10.84
CA ASP A 142 -46.02 -39.67 -10.42
C ASP A 142 -46.46 -40.21 -9.03
N CYS A 143 -45.64 -41.02 -8.36
CA CYS A 143 -45.95 -41.49 -7.01
C CYS A 143 -45.38 -40.56 -5.94
N PRO A 144 -46.05 -40.45 -4.77
CA PRO A 144 -45.50 -39.73 -3.62
C PRO A 144 -44.20 -40.33 -3.12
N LEU A 145 -43.22 -39.49 -2.76
CA LEU A 145 -41.87 -39.90 -2.36
C LEU A 145 -41.85 -40.66 -1.01
N GLU A 146 -42.86 -40.49 -0.18
CA GLU A 146 -43.05 -41.22 1.08
C GLU A 146 -43.58 -42.66 0.88
N THR A 147 -43.91 -43.03 -0.36
CA THR A 147 -44.48 -44.37 -0.65
C THR A 147 -43.38 -45.41 -0.66
N GLU A 148 -43.30 -46.23 0.38
CA GLU A 148 -42.35 -47.36 0.45
C GLU A 148 -42.87 -48.62 -0.25
N GLY A 149 -44.08 -48.60 -0.77
CA GLY A 149 -44.75 -49.75 -1.41
C GLY A 149 -46.14 -50.04 -0.85
N THR A 150 -46.63 -51.27 -1.03
CA THR A 150 -47.90 -51.79 -0.50
C THR A 150 -47.66 -52.84 0.61
N ARG A 151 -48.73 -53.51 1.04
CA ARG A 151 -48.63 -54.62 2.00
C ARG A 151 -47.67 -55.70 1.54
N ASP A 152 -47.68 -56.04 0.24
CA ASP A 152 -46.97 -57.21 -0.33
C ASP A 152 -45.78 -56.75 -1.24
N SER A 153 -45.72 -55.50 -1.66
CA SER A 153 -44.64 -54.96 -2.51
C SER A 153 -43.84 -53.87 -1.80
N VAL A 154 -42.58 -53.73 -2.21
CA VAL A 154 -41.65 -52.65 -1.77
C VAL A 154 -41.10 -51.94 -2.98
N MET A 155 -41.01 -50.61 -2.87
CA MET A 155 -40.49 -49.76 -3.92
C MET A 155 -39.20 -49.08 -3.46
N PHE A 156 -38.17 -49.10 -4.30
CA PHE A 156 -36.91 -48.43 -4.06
C PHE A 156 -36.58 -47.48 -5.19
N LEU A 157 -36.19 -46.29 -4.83
CA LEU A 157 -35.64 -45.30 -5.76
C LEU A 157 -34.14 -45.43 -5.78
N GLY A 158 -33.52 -45.41 -6.95
CA GLY A 158 -32.07 -45.51 -7.04
C GLY A 158 -31.52 -44.99 -8.39
N ALA A 159 -30.23 -44.90 -8.43
CA ALA A 159 -29.51 -44.48 -9.64
C ALA A 159 -28.37 -45.47 -9.96
N CYS A 160 -28.07 -45.61 -11.25
CA CYS A 160 -26.93 -46.38 -11.72
C CYS A 160 -26.18 -45.60 -12.82
N PRO A 161 -24.90 -45.92 -13.12
CA PRO A 161 -24.14 -45.25 -14.18
C PRO A 161 -24.80 -45.38 -15.55
N ALA A 162 -24.79 -44.33 -16.36
CA ALA A 162 -25.42 -44.29 -17.68
C ALA A 162 -24.87 -45.33 -18.69
N LYS A 163 -23.75 -46.00 -18.38
CA LYS A 163 -23.17 -47.12 -19.18
C LYS A 163 -23.82 -48.47 -18.90
N ALA A 164 -24.57 -48.60 -17.80
CA ALA A 164 -25.25 -49.85 -17.49
C ALA A 164 -26.44 -50.08 -18.46
N SER A 165 -26.54 -51.30 -19.03
CA SER A 165 -27.63 -51.65 -19.93
C SER A 165 -28.88 -51.97 -19.14
N LEU A 166 -29.99 -51.31 -19.44
CA LEU A 166 -31.28 -51.56 -18.77
C LEU A 166 -31.82 -52.95 -19.07
N ASP A 167 -31.58 -53.45 -20.29
CA ASP A 167 -32.06 -54.78 -20.72
C ASP A 167 -31.29 -55.89 -20.00
N ASP A 168 -29.97 -55.71 -19.78
CA ASP A 168 -29.17 -56.65 -19.01
C ASP A 168 -29.59 -56.66 -17.52
N MET A 169 -29.89 -55.50 -16.95
CA MET A 169 -30.43 -55.40 -15.59
C MET A 169 -31.79 -56.11 -15.45
N ARG A 170 -32.70 -55.95 -16.43
CA ARG A 170 -33.99 -56.66 -16.45
C ARG A 170 -33.82 -58.17 -16.56
N ALA A 171 -32.94 -58.62 -17.46
CA ALA A 171 -32.65 -60.05 -17.59
C ALA A 171 -32.10 -60.64 -16.30
N ARG A 172 -31.16 -59.93 -15.65
CA ARG A 172 -30.57 -60.36 -14.36
C ARG A 172 -31.57 -60.36 -13.20
N LEU A 173 -32.49 -59.36 -13.18
CA LEU A 173 -33.58 -59.36 -12.19
C LEU A 173 -34.54 -60.52 -12.42
N ALA A 174 -34.94 -60.85 -13.63
CA ALA A 174 -35.83 -61.97 -13.97
C ALA A 174 -35.23 -63.32 -13.53
N GLU A 175 -33.89 -63.48 -13.55
CA GLU A 175 -33.20 -64.66 -13.07
C GLU A 175 -33.15 -64.77 -11.53
N ALA A 176 -32.96 -63.62 -10.83
CA ALA A 176 -32.69 -63.59 -9.41
C ALA A 176 -33.96 -63.38 -8.56
N ALA A 177 -34.96 -62.67 -9.09
CA ALA A 177 -36.21 -62.32 -8.42
C ALA A 177 -37.29 -62.07 -9.50
N ASP A 178 -38.05 -63.16 -9.81
CA ASP A 178 -39.10 -63.19 -10.84
C ASP A 178 -40.29 -62.23 -10.56
N GLU A 179 -40.48 -61.82 -9.31
CA GLU A 179 -41.49 -60.86 -8.86
C GLU A 179 -40.88 -59.44 -8.66
N ALA A 180 -39.80 -59.10 -9.35
CA ALA A 180 -39.18 -57.78 -9.32
C ALA A 180 -39.10 -57.15 -10.73
N GLU A 181 -39.44 -55.86 -10.82
CA GLU A 181 -39.41 -55.14 -12.09
C GLU A 181 -38.74 -53.77 -11.89
N ILE A 182 -38.00 -53.32 -12.92
CA ILE A 182 -37.29 -52.06 -12.90
C ILE A 182 -37.80 -51.11 -13.99
N PHE A 183 -38.12 -49.90 -13.59
CA PHE A 183 -38.65 -48.86 -14.45
C PHE A 183 -37.66 -47.70 -14.56
N GLU A 184 -37.39 -47.20 -15.77
CA GLU A 184 -36.62 -45.98 -15.99
C GLU A 184 -37.52 -44.75 -15.80
N VAL A 185 -37.16 -43.89 -14.86
CA VAL A 185 -37.84 -42.60 -14.65
C VAL A 185 -37.23 -41.55 -15.55
N SER A 186 -35.91 -41.46 -15.57
CA SER A 186 -35.18 -40.55 -16.45
C SER A 186 -33.73 -41.01 -16.61
N LYS A 187 -33.04 -40.36 -17.58
CA LYS A 187 -31.63 -40.59 -17.87
C LYS A 187 -30.93 -39.32 -18.16
N ASP A 188 -29.75 -39.12 -17.61
CA ASP A 188 -28.84 -38.06 -17.98
C ASP A 188 -27.54 -38.63 -18.60
N LYS A 189 -26.54 -37.78 -18.85
CA LYS A 189 -25.25 -38.18 -19.42
C LYS A 189 -24.43 -39.09 -18.49
N LEU A 190 -24.68 -39.08 -17.22
CA LEU A 190 -23.89 -39.77 -16.18
C LEU A 190 -24.62 -40.90 -15.55
N GLN A 191 -25.96 -40.81 -15.36
CA GLN A 191 -26.76 -41.77 -14.58
C GLN A 191 -28.11 -42.06 -15.23
N HIS A 192 -28.60 -43.29 -14.96
CA HIS A 192 -30.01 -43.70 -15.10
C HIS A 192 -30.67 -43.58 -13.73
N TYR A 193 -31.84 -43.00 -13.66
CA TYR A 193 -32.67 -42.91 -12.46
C TYR A 193 -33.81 -43.92 -12.59
N LEU A 194 -33.85 -44.85 -11.66
CA LEU A 194 -34.63 -46.07 -11.77
C LEU A 194 -35.51 -46.27 -10.54
N VAL A 195 -36.66 -46.88 -10.75
CA VAL A 195 -37.53 -47.37 -9.70
C VAL A 195 -37.50 -48.91 -9.74
N LEU A 196 -37.15 -49.54 -8.65
CA LEU A 196 -37.23 -50.96 -8.44
C LEU A 196 -38.49 -51.25 -7.65
N LEU A 197 -39.42 -52.02 -8.24
CA LEU A 197 -40.60 -52.57 -7.56
C LEU A 197 -40.38 -54.06 -7.37
N SER A 198 -40.51 -54.58 -6.16
CA SER A 198 -40.34 -55.99 -5.90
C SER A 198 -41.30 -56.50 -4.81
N HIS A 199 -41.63 -57.81 -4.85
CA HIS A 199 -42.35 -58.43 -3.76
C HIS A 199 -41.47 -58.38 -2.49
N ARG A 200 -42.14 -58.23 -1.32
CA ARG A 200 -41.46 -58.02 -0.03
C ARG A 200 -40.59 -59.24 0.39
N SER A 201 -40.90 -60.44 -0.09
CA SER A 201 -40.07 -61.62 0.15
C SER A 201 -38.78 -61.67 -0.66
N GLN A 202 -38.72 -60.98 -1.79
CA GLN A 202 -37.62 -61.09 -2.75
C GLN A 202 -36.75 -59.78 -2.88
N HIS A 203 -37.10 -58.71 -2.16
CA HIS A 203 -36.44 -57.40 -2.33
C HIS A 203 -34.93 -57.43 -2.07
N LEU A 204 -34.44 -58.22 -1.10
CA LEU A 204 -33.00 -58.36 -0.82
C LEU A 204 -32.26 -59.01 -2.00
N LYS A 205 -32.85 -60.04 -2.62
CA LYS A 205 -32.26 -60.70 -3.80
C LYS A 205 -32.25 -59.76 -5.01
N ALA A 206 -33.31 -58.96 -5.19
CA ALA A 206 -33.39 -57.97 -6.26
C ALA A 206 -32.34 -56.88 -6.10
N LEU A 207 -32.12 -56.36 -4.88
CA LEU A 207 -31.07 -55.37 -4.60
C LEU A 207 -29.66 -55.94 -4.78
N GLU A 208 -29.44 -57.21 -4.37
CA GLU A 208 -28.16 -57.91 -4.56
C GLU A 208 -27.84 -58.12 -6.03
N ALA A 209 -28.81 -58.49 -6.87
CA ALA A 209 -28.65 -58.65 -8.31
C ALA A 209 -28.28 -57.31 -9.03
N LEU A 210 -28.80 -56.19 -8.53
CA LEU A 210 -28.50 -54.87 -9.09
C LEU A 210 -27.17 -54.27 -8.59
N ARG A 211 -26.56 -54.85 -7.57
CA ARG A 211 -25.29 -54.39 -7.03
C ARG A 211 -24.15 -54.43 -8.06
N ASP A 212 -24.15 -55.44 -8.93
CA ASP A 212 -23.15 -55.61 -9.99
C ASP A 212 -23.17 -54.44 -10.99
N TYR A 213 -24.31 -53.77 -11.11
CA TYR A 213 -24.50 -52.58 -11.97
C TYR A 213 -24.29 -51.27 -11.23
N SER A 214 -23.72 -51.30 -10.01
CA SER A 214 -23.51 -50.12 -9.17
C SER A 214 -24.80 -49.33 -8.87
N PHE A 215 -25.93 -50.06 -8.72
CA PHE A 215 -27.17 -49.43 -8.33
C PHE A 215 -27.08 -48.92 -6.89
N SER A 216 -27.27 -47.62 -6.70
CA SER A 216 -27.24 -46.97 -5.40
C SER A 216 -28.63 -46.46 -5.04
N LEU A 217 -29.08 -46.82 -3.83
CA LEU A 217 -30.36 -46.37 -3.28
C LEU A 217 -30.33 -44.85 -3.03
N MET A 218 -31.39 -44.19 -3.47
CA MET A 218 -31.65 -42.80 -3.14
C MET A 218 -32.82 -42.70 -2.18
N SER A 219 -32.65 -41.93 -1.10
CA SER A 219 -33.67 -41.70 -0.09
C SER A 219 -34.03 -40.20 -0.05
N PHE A 220 -35.30 -39.92 -0.12
CA PHE A 220 -35.88 -38.55 0.00
C PHE A 220 -36.59 -38.42 1.36
N SER A 221 -35.94 -38.85 2.44
CA SER A 221 -36.52 -38.82 3.79
C SER A 221 -36.92 -37.39 4.18
N GLY A 222 -38.16 -37.24 4.64
CA GLY A 222 -38.71 -35.96 5.06
C GLY A 222 -39.43 -35.15 3.95
N LEU A 223 -39.48 -35.68 2.69
CA LEU A 223 -40.29 -35.10 1.63
C LEU A 223 -41.62 -35.84 1.53
N THR A 224 -42.71 -35.12 1.39
CA THR A 224 -44.07 -35.65 1.24
C THR A 224 -44.71 -35.12 -0.04
N GLY A 225 -45.42 -36.00 -0.77
CA GLY A 225 -46.00 -35.67 -2.06
C GLY A 225 -45.16 -36.09 -3.26
N THR A 226 -45.64 -35.80 -4.45
CA THR A 226 -44.93 -36.10 -5.72
C THR A 226 -43.71 -35.21 -5.90
N PRO A 227 -42.66 -35.67 -6.63
CA PRO A 227 -41.48 -34.85 -6.94
C PRO A 227 -41.83 -33.52 -7.60
N LYS A 228 -42.89 -33.50 -8.41
CA LYS A 228 -43.38 -32.29 -9.08
C LYS A 228 -43.97 -31.28 -8.11
N GLU A 229 -44.84 -31.75 -7.19
CA GLU A 229 -45.43 -30.92 -6.13
C GLU A 229 -44.36 -30.37 -5.19
N CYS A 230 -43.38 -31.19 -4.76
CA CYS A 230 -42.25 -30.74 -3.97
C CYS A 230 -41.43 -29.68 -4.70
N THR A 231 -41.11 -29.91 -5.98
CA THR A 231 -40.33 -28.96 -6.79
C THR A 231 -41.08 -27.64 -6.99
N ASP A 232 -42.40 -27.69 -7.22
CA ASP A 232 -43.19 -26.46 -7.38
C ASP A 232 -43.32 -25.71 -6.05
N GLY A 233 -43.42 -26.42 -4.92
CA GLY A 233 -43.33 -25.84 -3.57
C GLY A 233 -41.98 -25.13 -3.34
N TYR A 234 -40.87 -25.81 -3.64
CA TYR A 234 -39.53 -25.20 -3.50
C TYR A 234 -39.28 -24.02 -4.46
N LYS A 235 -39.85 -24.07 -5.66
CA LYS A 235 -39.81 -22.88 -6.57
C LYS A 235 -40.61 -21.71 -6.01
N ALA A 236 -41.74 -21.97 -5.33
CA ALA A 236 -42.50 -20.93 -4.65
C ALA A 236 -41.72 -20.35 -3.46
N GLU A 237 -41.04 -21.21 -2.67
CA GLU A 237 -40.16 -20.83 -1.56
C GLU A 237 -39.00 -19.96 -2.08
N LEU A 238 -38.32 -20.36 -3.16
CA LEU A 238 -37.26 -19.56 -3.79
C LEU A 238 -37.75 -18.17 -4.23
N ARG A 239 -38.96 -18.08 -4.79
CA ARG A 239 -39.54 -16.78 -5.18
C ARG A 239 -39.84 -15.90 -3.96
N ALA A 240 -40.30 -16.50 -2.87
CA ALA A 240 -40.55 -15.77 -1.62
C ALA A 240 -39.23 -15.26 -1.00
N LEU A 241 -38.21 -16.13 -0.92
CA LEU A 241 -36.88 -15.75 -0.44
C LEU A 241 -36.25 -14.63 -1.31
N ALA A 242 -36.33 -14.75 -2.63
CA ALA A 242 -35.85 -13.71 -3.55
C ALA A 242 -36.60 -12.39 -3.37
N LYS A 243 -37.91 -12.43 -3.12
CA LYS A 243 -38.69 -11.22 -2.84
C LYS A 243 -38.28 -10.57 -1.52
N GLU A 244 -38.13 -11.36 -0.46
CA GLU A 244 -37.66 -10.87 0.85
C GLU A 244 -36.28 -10.23 0.74
N LYS A 245 -35.35 -10.91 0.07
CA LYS A 245 -33.99 -10.41 -0.18
C LYS A 245 -33.99 -9.05 -0.91
N ASN A 246 -34.81 -8.93 -1.95
CA ASN A 246 -34.91 -7.68 -2.70
C ASN A 246 -35.51 -6.56 -1.85
N GLN A 247 -36.48 -6.85 -0.99
CA GLN A 247 -37.06 -5.87 -0.05
C GLN A 247 -36.00 -5.37 0.94
N LEU A 248 -35.22 -6.28 1.54
CA LEU A 248 -34.13 -5.91 2.44
C LEU A 248 -33.05 -5.07 1.74
N ILE A 249 -32.71 -5.40 0.49
CA ILE A 249 -31.77 -4.59 -0.29
C ILE A 249 -32.32 -3.17 -0.56
N GLU A 250 -33.60 -3.03 -0.86
CA GLU A 250 -34.22 -1.69 -1.02
C GLU A 250 -34.27 -0.93 0.32
N ASP A 251 -34.54 -1.62 1.43
CA ASP A 251 -34.49 -1.00 2.77
C ASP A 251 -33.05 -0.51 3.11
N VAL A 252 -32.03 -1.29 2.79
CA VAL A 252 -30.62 -0.86 2.93
C VAL A 252 -30.33 0.36 2.05
N LYS A 253 -30.82 0.38 0.80
CA LYS A 253 -30.66 1.53 -0.10
C LYS A 253 -31.35 2.78 0.41
N SER A 254 -32.54 2.66 1.01
CA SER A 254 -33.24 3.80 1.60
C SER A 254 -32.47 4.42 2.75
N LYS A 255 -31.81 3.59 3.58
CA LYS A 255 -30.96 4.04 4.70
C LYS A 255 -29.65 4.70 4.24
N ALA A 256 -29.31 4.66 2.93
CA ALA A 256 -28.13 5.33 2.39
C ALA A 256 -28.15 6.87 2.55
N GLU A 257 -29.30 7.49 2.77
CA GLU A 257 -29.41 8.92 3.12
C GLU A 257 -28.68 9.27 4.43
N HIS A 258 -28.54 8.30 5.35
CA HIS A 258 -27.86 8.48 6.63
C HIS A 258 -26.36 8.21 6.55
N ARG A 259 -25.80 7.87 5.37
CA ARG A 259 -24.38 7.57 5.17
C ARG A 259 -23.46 8.67 5.71
N ALA A 260 -23.74 9.93 5.37
CA ALA A 260 -22.94 11.07 5.78
C ALA A 260 -22.85 11.18 7.32
N ALA A 261 -23.95 10.93 8.01
CA ALA A 261 -23.99 10.94 9.48
C ALA A 261 -23.21 9.76 10.10
N LEU A 262 -23.30 8.57 9.49
CA LEU A 262 -22.54 7.41 9.94
C LEU A 262 -21.03 7.56 9.71
N GLU A 263 -20.63 8.14 8.58
CA GLU A 263 -19.22 8.46 8.26
C GLU A 263 -18.66 9.52 9.23
N LEU A 264 -19.44 10.57 9.54
CA LEU A 264 -19.08 11.59 10.53
C LEU A 264 -18.93 10.98 11.93
N TRP A 265 -19.83 10.08 12.30
CA TRP A 265 -19.75 9.38 13.58
C TRP A 265 -18.56 8.43 13.65
N ALA A 266 -18.21 7.76 12.55
CA ALA A 266 -17.02 6.92 12.49
C ALA A 266 -15.72 7.73 12.67
N ASP A 267 -15.62 8.92 12.06
CA ASP A 267 -14.49 9.85 12.27
C ASP A 267 -14.45 10.36 13.72
N ARG A 268 -15.61 10.64 14.31
CA ARG A 268 -15.69 11.02 15.72
C ARG A 268 -15.26 9.87 16.65
N ALA A 269 -15.67 8.64 16.37
CA ALA A 269 -15.28 7.47 17.14
C ALA A 269 -13.75 7.25 17.11
N ASP A 270 -13.08 7.56 15.98
CA ASP A 270 -11.61 7.56 15.91
C ASP A 270 -10.98 8.59 16.85
N THR A 271 -11.58 9.77 16.94
CA THR A 271 -11.12 10.82 17.86
C THR A 271 -11.37 10.44 19.31
N ASP A 272 -12.52 9.81 19.62
CA ASP A 272 -12.85 9.33 20.98
C ASP A 272 -11.93 8.18 21.40
N ILE A 273 -11.50 7.30 20.47
CA ILE A 273 -10.47 6.29 20.75
C ILE A 273 -9.14 6.97 21.10
N ALA A 274 -8.69 7.92 20.29
CA ALA A 274 -7.44 8.64 20.55
C ALA A 274 -7.48 9.39 21.89
N PHE A 275 -8.63 9.95 22.26
CA PHE A 275 -8.86 10.58 23.56
C PHE A 275 -8.76 9.57 24.70
N SER A 276 -9.43 8.41 24.58
CA SER A 276 -9.38 7.36 25.59
C SER A 276 -7.99 6.73 25.72
N GLU A 277 -7.28 6.54 24.60
CA GLU A 277 -5.88 6.08 24.61
C GLU A 277 -4.95 7.12 25.28
N ALA A 278 -5.27 8.41 25.16
CA ALA A 278 -4.58 9.47 25.88
C ALA A 278 -4.86 9.41 27.39
N GLU A 279 -6.10 9.13 27.78
CA GLU A 279 -6.46 8.92 29.19
C GLU A 279 -5.72 7.75 29.83
N ASP A 280 -5.57 6.61 29.10
CA ASP A 280 -4.84 5.42 29.59
C ASP A 280 -3.35 5.70 29.86
N LYS A 281 -2.78 6.73 29.22
CA LYS A 281 -1.40 7.16 29.44
C LYS A 281 -1.23 8.03 30.68
N LEU A 282 -2.32 8.48 31.32
CA LEU A 282 -2.25 9.31 32.51
C LEU A 282 -2.03 8.48 33.76
N MET A 283 -1.28 9.03 34.69
CA MET A 283 -1.22 8.56 36.06
C MET A 283 -1.94 9.57 36.96
N GLY A 284 -2.67 9.08 37.95
CA GLY A 284 -3.43 9.97 38.83
C GLY A 284 -3.46 9.53 40.29
N THR A 285 -3.70 10.50 41.16
CA THR A 285 -4.11 10.32 42.54
C THR A 285 -5.62 10.54 42.67
N GLN A 286 -6.16 10.55 43.87
CA GLN A 286 -7.58 10.88 44.09
C GLN A 286 -7.95 12.30 43.66
N SER A 287 -7.03 13.26 43.69
CA SER A 287 -7.27 14.68 43.42
C SER A 287 -6.51 15.29 42.25
N THR A 288 -5.44 14.64 41.79
CA THR A 288 -4.57 15.17 40.74
C THR A 288 -4.30 14.13 39.66
N VAL A 289 -3.98 14.59 38.46
CA VAL A 289 -3.52 13.78 37.32
C VAL A 289 -2.15 14.29 36.85
N ILE A 290 -1.27 13.35 36.50
CA ILE A 290 0.07 13.62 35.98
C ILE A 290 0.12 13.17 34.51
N LEU A 291 0.73 14.00 33.69
CA LEU A 291 0.86 13.85 32.28
C LEU A 291 2.29 14.21 31.87
N ASP A 292 2.96 13.31 31.17
CA ASP A 292 4.23 13.58 30.52
C ASP A 292 4.02 13.61 29.00
N GLY A 293 4.76 14.46 28.31
CA GLY A 293 4.63 14.56 26.86
C GLY A 293 5.78 15.29 26.18
N TRP A 294 5.77 15.25 24.86
CA TRP A 294 6.71 15.96 24.00
C TRP A 294 5.97 16.95 23.13
N PHE A 295 6.56 18.12 22.91
CA PHE A 295 6.01 19.14 22.03
C PHE A 295 7.12 19.93 21.33
N PRO A 296 6.84 20.53 20.14
CA PRO A 296 7.79 21.38 19.43
C PRO A 296 8.12 22.65 20.21
N ALA A 297 9.39 22.97 20.38
CA ALA A 297 9.84 24.17 21.10
C ALA A 297 9.27 25.48 20.51
N GLU A 298 8.98 25.51 19.19
CA GLU A 298 8.36 26.67 18.54
C GLU A 298 6.94 26.96 19.07
N LYS A 299 6.26 25.98 19.69
CA LYS A 299 4.89 26.08 20.20
C LYS A 299 4.79 26.33 21.71
N GLU A 300 5.92 26.54 22.39
CA GLU A 300 5.98 26.74 23.83
C GLU A 300 5.08 27.89 24.31
N ALA A 301 5.20 29.09 23.72
CA ALA A 301 4.43 30.26 24.12
C ALA A 301 2.89 30.11 23.92
N GLU A 302 2.49 29.31 22.89
CA GLU A 302 1.08 29.01 22.68
C GLU A 302 0.57 27.99 23.70
N LEU A 303 1.39 26.98 24.02
CA LEU A 303 1.09 25.99 25.06
C LEU A 303 0.97 26.61 26.43
N GLU A 304 1.89 27.51 26.82
CA GLU A 304 1.83 28.23 28.11
C GLU A 304 0.55 29.06 28.25
N LYS A 305 0.13 29.75 27.19
CA LYS A 305 -1.14 30.49 27.16
C LYS A 305 -2.36 29.57 27.34
N LEU A 306 -2.29 28.36 26.79
CA LEU A 306 -3.35 27.37 26.95
C LEU A 306 -3.38 26.84 28.38
N LEU A 307 -2.22 26.45 28.92
CA LEU A 307 -2.09 25.92 30.29
C LEU A 307 -2.45 26.94 31.35
N GLY A 308 -2.18 28.23 31.12
CA GLY A 308 -2.56 29.32 32.01
C GLY A 308 -4.08 29.48 32.23
N LYS A 309 -4.93 28.75 31.52
CA LYS A 309 -6.39 28.71 31.71
C LYS A 309 -6.82 27.64 32.72
N PHE A 310 -5.90 26.79 33.17
CA PHE A 310 -6.16 25.65 34.04
C PHE A 310 -5.39 25.76 35.36
N ASP A 311 -5.93 25.19 36.41
CA ASP A 311 -5.23 25.05 37.69
C ASP A 311 -4.24 23.89 37.58
N CYS A 312 -3.07 24.15 37.01
CA CYS A 312 -2.03 23.15 36.77
C CYS A 312 -0.64 23.71 37.13
N ALA A 313 0.23 22.82 37.55
CA ALA A 313 1.66 23.05 37.62
C ALA A 313 2.34 22.31 36.49
N TYR A 314 3.26 22.96 35.81
CA TYR A 314 3.99 22.34 34.70
C TYR A 314 5.46 22.68 34.72
N GLU A 315 6.26 21.78 34.22
CA GLU A 315 7.70 21.91 34.03
C GLU A 315 8.03 21.62 32.57
N VAL A 316 8.86 22.47 31.97
CA VAL A 316 9.32 22.32 30.58
C VAL A 316 10.83 22.20 30.61
N THR A 317 11.36 21.08 30.10
CA THR A 317 12.79 20.79 30.06
C THR A 317 13.26 20.44 28.66
N ASP A 318 14.54 20.71 28.37
CA ASP A 318 15.17 20.22 27.16
C ASP A 318 15.55 18.73 27.31
N PRO A 319 15.48 17.90 26.25
CA PRO A 319 15.84 16.48 26.34
C PRO A 319 17.33 16.31 26.65
N VAL A 320 17.66 15.35 27.50
CA VAL A 320 19.03 14.96 27.84
C VAL A 320 19.55 13.96 26.78
N GLU A 321 20.88 13.86 26.58
CA GLU A 321 21.47 12.98 25.56
C GLU A 321 21.03 11.51 25.68
N ASP A 322 20.84 11.01 26.89
CA ASP A 322 20.38 9.63 27.15
C ASP A 322 18.93 9.41 26.71
N GLU A 323 18.12 10.47 26.62
CA GLU A 323 16.72 10.42 26.16
C GLU A 323 16.57 10.51 24.63
N TYR A 324 17.61 10.89 23.88
CA TYR A 324 17.52 11.10 22.42
C TYR A 324 16.90 9.95 21.61
N PRO A 325 17.13 8.67 21.96
CA PRO A 325 16.46 7.56 21.26
C PRO A 325 14.93 7.53 21.46
N ASP A 326 14.44 8.20 22.50
CA ASP A 326 13.03 8.25 22.87
C ASP A 326 12.33 9.55 22.47
N VAL A 327 13.08 10.59 22.11
CA VAL A 327 12.52 11.85 21.63
C VAL A 327 11.85 11.67 20.26
N PRO A 328 10.57 12.05 20.10
CA PRO A 328 9.92 11.98 18.82
C PRO A 328 10.50 12.99 17.83
N VAL A 329 10.58 12.58 16.56
CA VAL A 329 11.18 13.38 15.49
C VAL A 329 10.09 13.96 14.60
N GLN A 330 10.13 15.27 14.40
CA GLN A 330 9.34 15.99 13.42
C GLN A 330 10.28 16.72 12.46
N LEU A 331 10.08 16.52 11.16
CA LEU A 331 10.86 17.19 10.13
C LEU A 331 10.23 18.53 9.76
N LYS A 332 11.07 19.58 9.66
CA LYS A 332 10.63 20.90 9.21
C LYS A 332 10.62 20.93 7.70
N SER A 333 9.44 20.93 7.11
CA SER A 333 9.27 20.77 5.67
C SER A 333 8.97 22.08 4.96
N ASN A 334 9.69 22.36 3.88
CA ASN A 334 9.35 23.33 2.87
C ASN A 334 8.51 22.65 1.76
N LYS A 335 7.92 23.40 0.85
CA LYS A 335 7.13 22.83 -0.27
C LYS A 335 7.90 21.77 -1.07
N LEU A 336 9.22 21.94 -1.26
CA LEU A 336 10.07 20.98 -1.96
C LEU A 336 10.40 19.78 -1.08
N THR A 337 10.86 20.00 0.15
CA THR A 337 11.27 18.91 1.08
C THR A 337 10.08 18.11 1.58
N ASN A 338 8.88 18.72 1.63
CA ASN A 338 7.65 17.99 1.96
C ASN A 338 7.36 16.82 1.01
N SER A 339 7.71 16.97 -0.29
CA SER A 339 7.55 15.88 -1.25
C SER A 339 8.41 14.66 -0.93
N MET A 340 9.54 14.86 -0.23
CA MET A 340 10.46 13.80 0.18
C MET A 340 10.07 13.12 1.51
N ASN A 341 9.26 13.76 2.33
CA ASN A 341 8.84 13.20 3.63
C ASN A 341 8.19 11.82 3.48
N MET A 342 7.47 11.59 2.38
CA MET A 342 6.89 10.27 2.09
C MET A 342 8.00 9.20 1.98
N ILE A 343 9.09 9.52 1.29
CA ILE A 343 10.23 8.61 1.08
C ILE A 343 10.93 8.35 2.41
N THR A 344 11.25 9.41 3.17
CA THR A 344 11.92 9.30 4.46
C THR A 344 11.06 8.53 5.47
N ASN A 345 9.75 8.76 5.51
CA ASN A 345 8.83 7.99 6.36
C ASN A 345 8.70 6.52 5.94
N MET A 346 8.88 6.20 4.65
CA MET A 346 8.87 4.80 4.18
C MET A 346 10.16 4.06 4.54
N TYR A 347 11.29 4.76 4.56
CA TYR A 347 12.58 4.17 4.88
C TYR A 347 12.77 4.06 6.39
N SER A 348 13.05 5.16 7.04
CA SER A 348 13.12 5.35 8.50
C SER A 348 13.32 6.83 8.79
N LEU A 349 12.81 7.33 9.91
CA LEU A 349 13.12 8.68 10.35
C LEU A 349 14.55 8.77 10.89
N PRO A 350 15.24 9.92 10.71
CA PRO A 350 16.56 10.13 11.28
C PRO A 350 16.49 10.13 12.81
N ALA A 351 17.58 9.72 13.47
CA ALA A 351 17.71 9.92 14.90
C ALA A 351 17.57 11.40 15.28
N TYR A 352 17.08 11.71 16.49
CA TYR A 352 16.82 13.10 16.89
C TYR A 352 18.05 14.02 16.82
N ASN A 353 19.24 13.49 17.08
CA ASN A 353 20.52 14.18 16.93
C ASN A 353 21.16 14.05 15.54
N GLY A 354 20.47 13.38 14.61
CA GLY A 354 20.95 13.16 13.24
C GLY A 354 20.67 14.34 12.29
N VAL A 355 20.87 14.08 11.00
CA VAL A 355 20.65 15.08 9.92
C VAL A 355 19.40 14.74 9.13
N ASP A 356 18.59 15.76 8.84
CA ASP A 356 17.53 15.64 7.84
C ASP A 356 18.14 15.55 6.45
N ALA A 357 17.97 14.41 5.80
CA ALA A 357 18.45 14.16 4.45
C ALA A 357 17.60 14.83 3.36
N ASN A 358 16.33 15.18 3.64
CA ASN A 358 15.36 15.64 2.65
C ASN A 358 15.82 16.85 1.81
N PRO A 359 16.45 17.89 2.38
CA PRO A 359 16.90 19.04 1.60
C PRO A 359 17.97 18.70 0.58
N MET A 360 18.84 17.73 0.89
CA MET A 360 19.91 17.30 -0.01
C MET A 360 19.45 16.20 -0.97
N MET A 361 18.58 15.30 -0.52
CA MET A 361 17.99 14.25 -1.33
C MET A 361 17.07 14.80 -2.44
N ALA A 362 16.26 15.84 -2.15
CA ALA A 362 15.26 16.34 -3.08
C ALA A 362 15.79 16.71 -4.47
N PRO A 363 16.86 17.52 -4.61
CA PRO A 363 17.37 17.89 -5.93
C PRO A 363 17.91 16.67 -6.69
N PHE A 364 18.62 15.76 -6.02
CA PHE A 364 19.16 14.56 -6.65
C PHE A 364 18.06 13.61 -7.08
N PHE A 365 17.07 13.34 -6.23
CA PHE A 365 15.93 12.50 -6.58
C PHE A 365 15.22 13.02 -7.83
N ILE A 366 14.91 14.32 -7.87
CA ILE A 366 14.20 14.94 -8.99
C ILE A 366 15.02 14.86 -10.28
N ILE A 367 16.33 15.12 -10.22
CA ILE A 367 17.23 15.07 -11.38
C ILE A 367 17.41 13.64 -11.87
N ILE A 368 17.72 12.69 -10.98
CA ILE A 368 17.97 11.28 -11.32
C ILE A 368 16.70 10.64 -11.89
N TYR A 369 15.53 10.90 -11.27
CA TYR A 369 14.25 10.44 -11.80
C TYR A 369 14.00 10.96 -13.22
N GLY A 370 14.21 12.26 -13.43
CA GLY A 370 14.06 12.88 -14.75
C GLY A 370 15.01 12.28 -15.80
N LEU A 371 16.26 11.99 -15.42
CA LEU A 371 17.22 11.33 -16.29
C LEU A 371 16.80 9.92 -16.66
N MET A 372 16.32 9.13 -15.69
CA MET A 372 15.89 7.74 -15.92
C MET A 372 14.72 7.64 -16.90
N MET A 373 13.75 8.58 -16.82
CA MET A 373 12.54 8.55 -17.64
C MET A 373 12.65 9.34 -18.95
N ALA A 374 13.36 10.44 -18.95
CA ALA A 374 13.83 11.31 -20.04
C ALA A 374 12.93 11.39 -21.30
N ASP A 375 11.63 11.68 -21.13
CA ASP A 375 10.65 11.81 -22.22
C ASP A 375 9.66 12.96 -21.94
N ILE A 376 9.54 13.90 -22.89
CA ILE A 376 8.66 15.07 -22.75
C ILE A 376 7.19 14.68 -22.62
N GLY A 377 6.73 13.71 -23.41
CA GLY A 377 5.33 13.26 -23.43
C GLY A 377 4.92 12.64 -22.09
N TYR A 378 5.75 11.76 -21.55
CA TYR A 378 5.50 11.13 -20.24
C TYR A 378 5.57 12.17 -19.11
N GLY A 379 6.55 13.07 -19.15
CA GLY A 379 6.64 14.17 -18.18
C GLY A 379 5.41 15.07 -18.19
N LEU A 380 4.88 15.40 -19.38
CA LEU A 380 3.65 16.19 -19.53
C LEU A 380 2.43 15.48 -18.91
N VAL A 381 2.28 14.18 -19.15
CA VAL A 381 1.20 13.37 -18.53
C VAL A 381 1.29 13.42 -17.00
N MET A 382 2.50 13.26 -16.43
CA MET A 382 2.72 13.36 -14.98
C MET A 382 2.33 14.72 -14.41
N VAL A 383 2.79 15.80 -15.05
CA VAL A 383 2.50 17.18 -14.62
C VAL A 383 0.99 17.45 -14.66
N LEU A 384 0.31 17.08 -15.76
CA LEU A 384 -1.13 17.25 -15.89
C LEU A 384 -1.90 16.45 -14.84
N ALA A 385 -1.52 15.18 -14.64
CA ALA A 385 -2.13 14.32 -13.61
C ALA A 385 -1.97 14.92 -12.21
N ALA A 386 -0.77 15.39 -11.85
CA ALA A 386 -0.50 16.03 -10.56
C ALA A 386 -1.30 17.33 -10.36
N ILE A 387 -1.38 18.19 -11.37
CA ILE A 387 -2.16 19.44 -11.29
C ILE A 387 -3.66 19.16 -11.15
N VAL A 388 -4.19 18.20 -11.92
CA VAL A 388 -5.60 17.82 -11.85
C VAL A 388 -5.91 17.23 -10.47
N ALA A 389 -5.04 16.35 -9.95
CA ALA A 389 -5.19 15.77 -8.62
C ALA A 389 -5.19 16.86 -7.54
N MET A 390 -4.22 17.77 -7.53
CA MET A 390 -4.12 18.86 -6.56
C MET A 390 -5.31 19.82 -6.60
N LYS A 391 -5.85 20.14 -7.79
CA LYS A 391 -6.97 21.08 -7.94
C LYS A 391 -8.32 20.44 -7.58
N LYS A 392 -8.55 19.18 -7.96
CA LYS A 392 -9.85 18.50 -7.74
C LYS A 392 -9.96 17.81 -6.39
N ILE A 393 -8.90 17.11 -5.95
CA ILE A 393 -8.92 16.32 -4.70
C ILE A 393 -8.58 17.21 -3.50
N LYS A 394 -7.80 18.31 -3.71
CA LYS A 394 -7.22 19.14 -2.63
C LYS A 394 -6.56 18.28 -1.54
N PRO A 395 -5.60 17.41 -1.91
CA PRO A 395 -5.04 16.45 -0.99
C PRO A 395 -4.33 17.14 0.16
N LYS A 396 -4.33 16.49 1.35
CA LYS A 396 -3.60 16.93 2.56
C LYS A 396 -2.59 15.86 2.98
N GLY A 397 -1.60 16.23 3.79
CA GLY A 397 -0.63 15.29 4.35
C GLY A 397 0.19 14.53 3.29
N GLY A 398 0.31 13.20 3.44
CA GLY A 398 1.13 12.35 2.56
C GLY A 398 0.67 12.32 1.10
N THR A 399 -0.63 12.41 0.83
CA THR A 399 -1.15 12.46 -0.54
C THR A 399 -0.75 13.78 -1.25
N LEU A 400 -0.71 14.89 -0.52
CA LEU A 400 -0.18 16.16 -1.06
C LEU A 400 1.30 16.04 -1.38
N ALA A 401 2.09 15.43 -0.48
CA ALA A 401 3.51 15.19 -0.69
C ALA A 401 3.75 14.35 -1.96
N PHE A 402 2.97 13.29 -2.16
CA PHE A 402 3.04 12.47 -3.37
C PHE A 402 2.69 13.24 -4.65
N CYS A 403 1.63 14.04 -4.64
CA CYS A 403 1.26 14.87 -5.79
C CYS A 403 2.34 15.93 -6.11
N GLN A 404 2.97 16.50 -5.08
CA GLN A 404 4.10 17.44 -5.26
C GLN A 404 5.32 16.72 -5.85
N LEU A 405 5.64 15.52 -5.37
CA LEU A 405 6.72 14.68 -5.90
C LEU A 405 6.49 14.39 -7.40
N LEU A 406 5.28 13.94 -7.74
CA LEU A 406 4.90 13.64 -9.12
C LEU A 406 5.01 14.89 -10.03
N LEU A 407 4.64 16.07 -9.51
CA LEU A 407 4.78 17.33 -10.23
C LEU A 407 6.25 17.67 -10.51
N TYR A 408 7.11 17.62 -9.48
CA TYR A 408 8.52 17.96 -9.64
C TYR A 408 9.27 16.95 -10.51
N ALA A 409 9.02 15.67 -10.30
CA ALA A 409 9.57 14.59 -11.13
C ALA A 409 9.11 14.72 -12.58
N GLY A 410 7.83 15.03 -12.82
CA GLY A 410 7.29 15.27 -14.17
C GLY A 410 7.92 16.46 -14.87
N ILE A 411 8.15 17.59 -14.17
CA ILE A 411 8.86 18.74 -14.73
C ILE A 411 10.29 18.37 -15.09
N SER A 412 11.00 17.67 -14.22
CA SER A 412 12.36 17.20 -14.48
C SER A 412 12.41 16.26 -15.68
N THR A 413 11.46 15.32 -15.78
CA THR A 413 11.33 14.40 -16.92
C THR A 413 11.12 15.16 -18.24
N MET A 414 10.30 16.23 -18.24
CA MET A 414 10.14 17.09 -19.43
C MET A 414 11.44 17.78 -19.82
N VAL A 415 12.17 18.33 -18.85
CA VAL A 415 13.44 19.01 -19.09
C VAL A 415 14.48 18.04 -19.64
N MET A 416 14.62 16.86 -19.01
CA MET A 416 15.57 15.84 -19.45
C MET A 416 15.14 15.23 -20.80
N GLY A 417 13.84 15.06 -21.04
CA GLY A 417 13.28 14.66 -22.32
C GLY A 417 13.57 15.66 -23.44
N ALA A 418 13.57 16.96 -23.14
CA ALA A 418 13.98 17.98 -24.11
C ALA A 418 15.48 17.91 -24.44
N LEU A 419 16.33 17.53 -23.48
CA LEU A 419 17.76 17.32 -23.73
C LEU A 419 18.04 16.04 -24.55
N THR A 420 17.22 15.02 -24.43
CA THR A 420 17.34 13.76 -25.17
C THR A 420 16.55 13.73 -26.47
N GLY A 421 15.65 14.72 -26.68
CA GLY A 421 14.81 14.80 -27.88
C GLY A 421 13.66 13.77 -27.91
N GLY A 422 13.34 13.12 -26.77
CA GLY A 422 12.26 12.13 -26.65
C GLY A 422 10.88 12.78 -26.45
N PHE A 423 9.92 12.41 -27.27
CA PHE A 423 8.51 12.76 -27.10
C PHE A 423 7.66 11.53 -27.45
N PHE A 424 7.20 10.79 -26.46
CA PHE A 424 6.71 9.43 -26.60
C PHE A 424 7.66 8.58 -27.47
N GLY A 425 8.96 8.60 -27.10
CA GLY A 425 10.03 8.04 -27.91
C GLY A 425 10.33 8.89 -29.15
N ASP A 426 10.24 8.28 -30.33
CA ASP A 426 10.56 8.90 -31.63
C ASP A 426 9.32 9.22 -32.50
N ILE A 427 8.11 9.27 -31.89
CA ILE A 427 6.85 9.41 -32.63
C ILE A 427 6.79 10.65 -33.55
N PRO A 428 7.30 11.87 -33.17
CA PRO A 428 7.24 13.02 -34.06
C PRO A 428 8.02 12.80 -35.36
N TYR A 429 9.21 12.20 -35.24
CA TYR A 429 10.04 11.86 -36.40
C TYR A 429 9.31 10.91 -37.33
N ARG A 430 8.75 9.82 -36.82
CA ARG A 430 8.06 8.79 -37.59
C ARG A 430 6.77 9.29 -38.26
N LEU A 431 5.99 10.12 -37.54
CA LEU A 431 4.76 10.70 -38.11
C LEU A 431 5.06 11.64 -39.30
N VAL A 432 6.10 12.47 -39.19
CA VAL A 432 6.50 13.37 -40.30
C VAL A 432 6.91 12.56 -41.50
N HIS A 433 7.71 11.49 -41.34
CA HIS A 433 8.17 10.65 -42.45
C HIS A 433 7.06 9.77 -43.02
N LEU A 434 6.03 9.42 -42.24
CA LEU A 434 4.84 8.73 -42.74
C LEU A 434 4.00 9.65 -43.65
N ILE A 435 3.88 10.94 -43.30
CA ILE A 435 3.10 11.92 -44.07
C ILE A 435 3.88 12.40 -45.29
N ASP A 436 5.17 12.68 -45.14
CA ASP A 436 6.07 13.11 -46.18
C ASP A 436 7.38 12.31 -46.15
N PRO A 437 7.48 11.21 -46.91
CA PRO A 437 8.68 10.38 -46.97
C PRO A 437 9.93 11.12 -47.50
N THR A 438 9.77 12.30 -48.10
CA THR A 438 10.87 13.10 -48.65
C THR A 438 11.38 14.13 -47.64
N SER A 439 10.76 14.26 -46.48
CA SER A 439 11.14 15.21 -45.47
C SER A 439 12.57 14.98 -44.96
N THR A 440 13.35 16.02 -44.87
CA THR A 440 14.73 16.02 -44.30
C THR A 440 14.76 16.32 -42.81
N TRP A 441 13.59 16.38 -42.16
CA TRP A 441 13.52 16.70 -40.73
C TRP A 441 14.06 15.55 -39.88
N ALA A 442 15.11 15.80 -39.11
CA ALA A 442 15.82 14.79 -38.34
C ALA A 442 15.20 14.50 -36.95
N GLY A 443 14.03 15.07 -36.66
CA GLY A 443 13.39 14.95 -35.33
C GLY A 443 13.62 16.16 -34.43
N LEU A 444 13.28 16.02 -33.17
CA LEU A 444 13.53 17.05 -32.16
C LEU A 444 15.04 17.22 -31.93
N PRO A 445 15.53 18.47 -31.71
CA PRO A 445 16.92 18.66 -31.38
C PRO A 445 17.27 17.98 -30.07
N TYR A 446 18.43 17.31 -30.01
CA TYR A 446 18.91 16.63 -28.82
C TYR A 446 20.40 16.93 -28.58
N LEU A 447 20.81 16.92 -27.31
CA LEU A 447 22.20 17.02 -26.89
C LEU A 447 22.90 15.65 -26.94
N PHE A 448 22.20 14.60 -26.54
CA PHE A 448 22.64 13.22 -26.58
C PHE A 448 21.44 12.29 -26.75
N SER A 449 21.63 11.18 -27.46
CA SER A 449 20.60 10.17 -27.67
C SER A 449 20.89 8.95 -26.81
N PRO A 450 19.96 8.48 -25.97
CA PRO A 450 20.18 7.26 -25.17
C PRO A 450 20.51 6.04 -26.00
N VAL A 451 19.92 5.93 -27.18
CA VAL A 451 20.08 4.78 -28.09
C VAL A 451 21.36 4.87 -28.89
N ASN A 452 21.70 6.05 -29.42
CA ASN A 452 22.85 6.24 -30.30
C ASN A 452 24.15 6.48 -29.52
N ASP A 453 24.06 7.20 -28.39
CA ASP A 453 25.23 7.67 -27.60
C ASP A 453 25.27 7.01 -26.22
N SER A 454 25.00 5.69 -26.14
CA SER A 454 24.88 4.96 -24.85
C SER A 454 26.12 5.09 -23.94
N ASN A 455 27.33 5.17 -24.51
CA ASN A 455 28.56 5.38 -23.74
C ASN A 455 28.60 6.76 -23.07
N THR A 456 28.17 7.81 -23.79
CA THR A 456 28.09 9.17 -23.23
C THR A 456 27.11 9.23 -22.07
N VAL A 457 25.96 8.57 -22.21
CA VAL A 457 24.95 8.46 -21.15
C VAL A 457 25.49 7.67 -19.95
N LEU A 458 26.24 6.58 -20.19
CA LEU A 458 26.88 5.81 -19.13
C LEU A 458 27.86 6.67 -18.33
N TYR A 459 28.79 7.36 -19.00
CA TYR A 459 29.74 8.23 -18.31
C TYR A 459 29.02 9.38 -17.58
N GLY A 460 28.00 9.97 -18.19
CA GLY A 460 27.16 10.99 -17.55
C GLY A 460 26.49 10.48 -16.28
N SER A 461 25.93 9.27 -16.30
CA SER A 461 25.29 8.66 -15.14
C SER A 461 26.28 8.37 -14.00
N LEU A 462 27.50 7.92 -14.32
CA LEU A 462 28.57 7.71 -13.33
C LEU A 462 29.03 9.02 -12.72
N VAL A 463 29.13 10.10 -13.51
CA VAL A 463 29.49 11.45 -13.01
C VAL A 463 28.42 11.97 -12.05
N VAL A 464 27.13 11.84 -12.40
CA VAL A 464 26.02 12.21 -11.50
C VAL A 464 26.10 11.41 -10.21
N GLY A 465 26.35 10.10 -10.29
CA GLY A 465 26.55 9.23 -9.13
C GLY A 465 27.72 9.69 -8.27
N LEU A 466 28.84 10.02 -8.88
CA LEU A 466 30.01 10.52 -8.18
C LEU A 466 29.72 11.81 -7.41
N ILE A 467 29.04 12.76 -8.02
CA ILE A 467 28.63 14.02 -7.38
C ILE A 467 27.70 13.72 -6.20
N HIS A 468 26.74 12.83 -6.37
CA HIS A 468 25.79 12.46 -5.35
C HIS A 468 26.46 11.79 -4.14
N LEU A 469 27.31 10.79 -4.36
CA LEU A 469 28.06 10.12 -3.30
C LEU A 469 29.01 11.08 -2.57
N ASN A 470 29.70 11.97 -3.31
CA ASN A 470 30.53 12.99 -2.67
C ASN A 470 29.73 13.96 -1.81
N THR A 471 28.52 14.33 -2.21
CA THR A 471 27.63 15.14 -1.37
C THR A 471 27.32 14.43 -0.05
N GLY A 472 27.05 13.12 -0.07
CA GLY A 472 26.87 12.32 1.14
C GLY A 472 28.11 12.32 2.05
N MET A 473 29.29 12.14 1.45
CA MET A 473 30.57 12.18 2.20
C MET A 473 30.85 13.55 2.82
N VAL A 474 30.53 14.64 2.12
CA VAL A 474 30.65 16.02 2.67
C VAL A 474 29.75 16.19 3.89
N ILE A 475 28.52 15.69 3.84
CA ILE A 475 27.58 15.73 4.99
C ILE A 475 28.16 14.96 6.18
N SER A 476 28.64 13.73 5.95
CA SER A 476 29.29 12.90 6.99
C SER A 476 30.47 13.62 7.62
N PHE A 477 31.36 14.18 6.80
CA PHE A 477 32.51 14.93 7.28
C PHE A 477 32.11 16.14 8.16
N VAL A 478 31.13 16.94 7.72
CA VAL A 478 30.62 18.09 8.48
C VAL A 478 30.02 17.66 9.83
N GLU A 479 29.33 16.53 9.87
CA GLU A 479 28.78 15.99 11.12
C GLU A 479 29.84 15.54 12.09
N LYS A 480 30.84 14.77 11.63
CA LYS A 480 31.99 14.38 12.45
C LYS A 480 32.76 15.59 12.99
N CYS A 481 32.89 16.64 12.18
CA CYS A 481 33.49 17.90 12.62
C CYS A 481 32.68 18.58 13.73
N LYS A 482 31.33 18.60 13.62
CA LYS A 482 30.45 19.17 14.65
C LYS A 482 30.46 18.35 15.94
N ALA A 483 30.59 17.04 15.83
CA ALA A 483 30.74 16.14 16.98
C ALA A 483 32.11 16.21 17.66
N GLY A 484 33.04 17.04 17.16
CA GLY A 484 34.39 17.18 17.73
C GLY A 484 35.39 16.13 17.24
N ASN A 485 35.00 15.20 16.38
CA ASN A 485 35.79 14.09 15.87
C ASN A 485 36.45 14.40 14.51
N LEU A 486 37.11 15.57 14.42
CA LEU A 486 37.72 16.05 13.17
C LEU A 486 38.75 15.08 12.58
N LEU A 487 39.49 14.39 13.42
CA LEU A 487 40.51 13.43 12.97
C LEU A 487 39.87 12.20 12.32
N ASP A 488 38.73 11.73 12.80
CA ASP A 488 38.05 10.58 12.22
C ASP A 488 37.47 10.97 10.86
N GLY A 489 36.88 12.17 10.73
CA GLY A 489 36.44 12.71 9.44
C GLY A 489 37.59 12.84 8.43
N LEU A 490 38.78 13.31 8.85
CA LEU A 490 39.92 13.46 7.96
C LEU A 490 40.47 12.11 7.49
N PHE A 491 40.56 11.11 8.36
CA PHE A 491 41.09 9.80 8.03
C PHE A 491 40.10 8.91 7.28
N GLU A 492 38.81 9.04 7.49
CA GLU A 492 37.81 8.26 6.79
C GLU A 492 37.38 8.94 5.48
N GLU A 493 36.70 10.10 5.51
CA GLU A 493 36.23 10.79 4.31
C GLU A 493 37.37 11.50 3.55
N GLY A 494 38.29 12.15 4.26
CA GLY A 494 39.40 12.87 3.63
C GLY A 494 40.32 11.98 2.84
N SER A 495 40.65 10.78 3.36
CA SER A 495 41.45 9.80 2.64
C SER A 495 40.77 9.30 1.36
N LEU A 496 39.46 9.12 1.38
CA LEU A 496 38.66 8.73 0.20
C LEU A 496 38.67 9.83 -0.87
N TRP A 497 38.58 11.11 -0.49
CA TRP A 497 38.72 12.21 -1.46
C TRP A 497 40.08 12.23 -2.12
N VAL A 498 41.16 11.97 -1.36
CA VAL A 498 42.53 11.86 -1.92
C VAL A 498 42.61 10.70 -2.91
N ILE A 499 42.07 9.53 -2.58
CA ILE A 499 42.02 8.36 -3.47
C ILE A 499 41.23 8.68 -4.73
N LEU A 500 40.08 9.35 -4.59
CA LEU A 500 39.20 9.73 -5.69
C LEU A 500 39.88 10.71 -6.66
N ILE A 501 40.53 11.75 -6.15
CA ILE A 501 41.29 12.70 -6.97
C ILE A 501 42.39 11.96 -7.74
N GLY A 502 43.15 11.07 -7.06
CA GLY A 502 44.14 10.23 -7.70
C GLY A 502 43.56 9.30 -8.78
N GLY A 503 42.38 8.73 -8.51
CA GLY A 503 41.61 7.88 -9.44
C GLY A 503 41.15 8.64 -10.69
N ILE A 504 40.64 9.85 -10.52
CA ILE A 504 40.23 10.73 -11.65
C ILE A 504 41.45 11.11 -12.50
N MET A 505 42.57 11.47 -11.86
CA MET A 505 43.83 11.79 -12.57
C MET A 505 44.36 10.59 -13.35
N TRP A 506 44.38 9.39 -12.76
CA TRP A 506 44.79 8.17 -13.43
C TRP A 506 43.82 7.78 -14.55
N GLY A 507 42.52 7.79 -14.29
CA GLY A 507 41.48 7.44 -15.26
C GLY A 507 41.42 8.41 -16.46
N SER A 508 41.73 9.71 -16.23
CA SER A 508 41.76 10.71 -17.33
C SER A 508 42.85 10.37 -18.37
N THR A 509 43.94 9.74 -17.98
CA THR A 509 44.98 9.30 -18.93
C THR A 509 44.60 8.09 -19.75
N MET A 510 43.62 7.29 -19.27
CA MET A 510 43.06 6.15 -20.01
C MET A 510 41.97 6.58 -21.00
N LEU A 511 41.16 7.60 -20.63
CA LEU A 511 40.01 8.06 -21.40
C LEU A 511 40.38 9.14 -22.45
N LEU A 512 41.39 9.96 -22.16
CA LEU A 512 41.80 11.07 -23.03
C LEU A 512 43.22 10.81 -23.59
N PRO A 513 43.37 10.40 -24.86
CA PRO A 513 44.66 10.14 -25.46
C PRO A 513 45.64 11.36 -25.45
N SER A 514 45.09 12.58 -25.29
CA SER A 514 45.84 13.84 -25.20
C SER A 514 46.35 14.15 -23.81
N ALA A 515 46.00 13.38 -22.76
CA ALA A 515 46.42 13.65 -21.38
C ALA A 515 47.91 13.29 -21.19
N PRO A 516 48.70 14.14 -20.51
CA PRO A 516 50.13 13.84 -20.24
C PRO A 516 50.30 12.58 -19.40
N ALA A 517 51.12 11.65 -19.81
CA ALA A 517 51.41 10.41 -19.07
C ALA A 517 51.91 10.65 -17.63
N MET A 518 52.44 11.82 -17.35
CA MET A 518 52.86 12.26 -16.03
C MET A 518 51.67 12.37 -15.06
N LEU A 519 50.50 12.78 -15.53
CA LEU A 519 49.27 12.88 -14.75
C LEU A 519 48.88 11.50 -14.18
N GLY A 520 49.00 10.43 -14.96
CA GLY A 520 48.72 9.07 -14.51
C GLY A 520 49.67 8.59 -13.41
N LYS A 521 50.96 8.88 -13.54
CA LYS A 521 51.98 8.53 -12.50
C LYS A 521 51.71 9.29 -11.19
N VAL A 522 51.39 10.59 -11.27
CA VAL A 522 51.03 11.40 -10.10
C VAL A 522 49.76 10.88 -9.48
N GLY A 523 48.76 10.52 -10.28
CA GLY A 523 47.48 9.95 -9.82
C GLY A 523 47.71 8.66 -9.00
N VAL A 524 48.58 7.74 -9.46
CA VAL A 524 48.90 6.52 -8.71
C VAL A 524 49.58 6.82 -7.37
N VAL A 525 50.50 7.79 -7.33
CA VAL A 525 51.15 8.20 -6.06
C VAL A 525 50.10 8.77 -5.08
N ILE A 526 49.18 9.58 -5.56
CA ILE A 526 48.10 10.13 -4.73
C ILE A 526 47.19 9.02 -4.20
N ILE A 527 46.86 8.01 -5.01
CA ILE A 527 46.07 6.83 -4.56
C ILE A 527 46.79 6.10 -3.43
N ILE A 528 48.10 5.88 -3.57
CA ILE A 528 48.94 5.22 -2.54
C ILE A 528 48.93 6.05 -1.24
N VAL A 529 49.12 7.36 -1.32
CA VAL A 529 49.10 8.26 -0.16
C VAL A 529 47.72 8.21 0.53
N GLY A 530 46.61 8.30 -0.22
CA GLY A 530 45.26 8.20 0.31
C GLY A 530 44.99 6.84 0.98
N SER A 531 45.46 5.76 0.37
CA SER A 531 45.36 4.40 0.94
C SER A 531 46.15 4.26 2.26
N VAL A 532 47.32 4.84 2.36
CA VAL A 532 48.11 4.87 3.59
C VAL A 532 47.40 5.69 4.68
N LEU A 533 46.82 6.84 4.35
CA LEU A 533 46.01 7.64 5.30
C LEU A 533 44.82 6.84 5.83
N LEU A 534 44.10 6.13 4.96
CA LEU A 534 42.97 5.28 5.34
C LEU A 534 43.41 4.16 6.30
N LEU A 535 44.55 3.53 6.06
CA LEU A 535 45.13 2.51 6.93
C LEU A 535 45.45 3.04 8.34
N PHE A 536 46.00 4.24 8.43
CA PHE A 536 46.28 4.88 9.72
C PHE A 536 44.94 5.18 10.48
N GLY A 537 43.92 5.60 9.79
CA GLY A 537 42.58 5.83 10.37
C GLY A 537 41.97 4.56 10.96
N ALA A 538 41.91 3.48 10.19
CA ALA A 538 41.33 2.20 10.59
C ALA A 538 42.10 1.53 11.77
N GLY A 539 43.41 1.75 11.84
CA GLY A 539 44.25 1.20 12.91
C GLY A 539 44.08 1.88 14.29
N ARG A 540 43.47 3.06 14.37
CA ARG A 540 43.39 3.84 15.64
C ARG A 540 42.53 3.16 16.69
N HIS A 541 41.43 2.56 16.29
CA HIS A 541 40.44 1.95 17.21
C HIS A 541 40.73 0.47 17.56
N SER A 542 41.72 -0.19 16.89
CA SER A 542 42.01 -1.60 17.09
C SER A 542 43.10 -1.84 18.14
N LYS A 543 42.86 -2.81 19.04
CA LYS A 543 43.84 -3.23 20.05
C LYS A 543 44.75 -4.33 19.50
N GLY A 544 46.08 -4.15 19.62
CA GLY A 544 47.12 -5.13 19.20
C GLY A 544 47.55 -4.99 17.74
N VAL A 545 48.80 -5.43 17.43
CA VAL A 545 49.41 -5.26 16.10
C VAL A 545 48.68 -6.09 15.02
N PHE A 546 48.35 -7.34 15.30
CA PHE A 546 47.62 -8.21 14.37
C PHE A 546 46.18 -7.72 14.15
N GLY A 547 45.51 -7.19 15.19
CA GLY A 547 44.20 -6.58 15.07
C GLY A 547 44.24 -5.34 14.18
N LYS A 548 45.26 -4.49 14.29
CA LYS A 548 45.45 -3.29 13.45
C LYS A 548 45.68 -3.65 11.98
N ILE A 549 46.48 -4.66 11.68
CA ILE A 549 46.74 -5.10 10.30
C ILE A 549 45.46 -5.71 9.68
N GLY A 550 44.74 -6.57 10.43
CA GLY A 550 43.51 -7.17 9.98
C GLY A 550 42.38 -6.13 9.73
N ALA A 551 42.23 -5.20 10.65
CA ALA A 551 41.24 -4.09 10.52
C ALA A 551 41.60 -3.18 9.35
N ALA A 552 42.88 -2.87 9.15
CA ALA A 552 43.35 -2.04 8.05
C ALA A 552 43.09 -2.69 6.68
N PHE A 553 43.45 -3.97 6.52
CA PHE A 553 43.21 -4.71 5.29
C PHE A 553 41.71 -4.87 4.99
N GLY A 554 40.91 -5.22 6.02
CA GLY A 554 39.46 -5.30 5.92
C GLY A 554 38.82 -3.96 5.57
N CYS A 555 39.31 -2.86 6.13
CA CYS A 555 38.84 -1.51 5.83
C CYS A 555 39.10 -1.14 4.37
N ILE A 556 40.31 -1.33 3.85
CA ILE A 556 40.62 -1.07 2.43
C ILE A 556 39.73 -1.90 1.52
N TYR A 557 39.63 -3.20 1.76
CA TYR A 557 38.84 -4.10 0.95
C TYR A 557 37.35 -3.66 0.92
N ASN A 558 36.76 -3.49 2.09
CA ASN A 558 35.34 -3.11 2.20
C ASN A 558 35.09 -1.72 1.63
N THR A 559 35.98 -0.75 1.89
CA THR A 559 35.81 0.62 1.40
C THR A 559 35.94 0.71 -0.11
N LEU A 560 36.99 0.10 -0.69
CA LEU A 560 37.19 0.12 -2.14
C LEU A 560 36.10 -0.66 -2.87
N THR A 561 35.75 -1.87 -2.40
CA THR A 561 34.73 -2.71 -3.05
C THR A 561 33.32 -2.09 -2.91
N GLY A 562 32.99 -1.58 -1.72
CA GLY A 562 31.73 -0.91 -1.46
C GLY A 562 31.59 0.34 -2.30
N TRP A 563 32.60 1.23 -2.27
CA TRP A 563 32.56 2.48 -3.00
C TRP A 563 32.51 2.30 -4.54
N PHE A 564 33.31 1.34 -5.06
CA PHE A 564 33.26 0.98 -6.47
C PHE A 564 31.89 0.41 -6.86
N GLY A 565 31.33 -0.47 -6.01
CA GLY A 565 29.98 -1.00 -6.19
C GLY A 565 28.91 0.09 -6.21
N ASP A 566 29.02 1.05 -5.29
CA ASP A 566 28.09 2.20 -5.21
C ASP A 566 28.15 3.05 -6.49
N VAL A 567 29.36 3.38 -6.99
CA VAL A 567 29.52 4.14 -8.25
C VAL A 567 28.93 3.37 -9.43
N LEU A 568 29.21 2.06 -9.55
CA LEU A 568 28.65 1.23 -10.62
C LEU A 568 27.13 1.12 -10.55
N SER A 569 26.52 1.21 -9.38
CA SER A 569 25.08 1.19 -9.21
C SER A 569 24.38 2.31 -9.99
N TYR A 570 25.06 3.44 -10.26
CA TYR A 570 24.50 4.52 -11.07
C TYR A 570 24.42 4.21 -12.57
N SER A 571 25.07 3.15 -13.06
CA SER A 571 24.85 2.67 -14.43
C SER A 571 23.38 2.31 -14.71
N ARG A 572 22.62 2.09 -13.66
CA ARG A 572 21.15 1.84 -13.71
C ARG A 572 20.37 3.02 -14.30
N ILE A 573 20.88 4.25 -14.12
CA ILE A 573 20.28 5.45 -14.74
C ILE A 573 20.28 5.28 -16.26
N MET A 574 21.45 4.93 -16.82
CA MET A 574 21.58 4.66 -18.26
C MET A 574 20.71 3.48 -18.70
N ALA A 575 20.71 2.38 -17.96
CA ALA A 575 19.97 1.18 -18.31
C ALA A 575 18.45 1.44 -18.42
N LEU A 576 17.87 2.20 -17.47
CA LEU A 576 16.45 2.54 -17.48
C LEU A 576 16.10 3.56 -18.57
N MET A 577 16.94 4.58 -18.75
CA MET A 577 16.76 5.55 -19.84
C MET A 577 16.76 4.86 -21.21
N LEU A 578 17.70 3.94 -21.44
CA LEU A 578 17.80 3.17 -22.67
C LEU A 578 16.59 2.25 -22.84
N ALA A 579 16.25 1.47 -21.81
CA ALA A 579 15.14 0.53 -21.86
C ALA A 579 13.82 1.23 -22.17
N GLY A 580 13.50 2.33 -21.46
CA GLY A 580 12.29 3.12 -21.68
C GLY A 580 12.20 3.69 -23.10
N GLY A 581 13.32 4.22 -23.62
CA GLY A 581 13.40 4.74 -24.97
C GLY A 581 13.23 3.68 -26.06
N VAL A 582 13.92 2.52 -25.92
CA VAL A 582 13.80 1.41 -26.88
C VAL A 582 12.40 0.82 -26.90
N VAL A 583 11.79 0.60 -25.74
CA VAL A 583 10.41 0.08 -25.65
C VAL A 583 9.42 1.06 -26.29
N ALA A 584 9.58 2.37 -26.09
CA ALA A 584 8.75 3.39 -26.75
C ALA A 584 8.88 3.31 -28.28
N GLN A 585 10.12 3.19 -28.81
CA GLN A 585 10.36 3.04 -30.25
C GLN A 585 9.74 1.78 -30.84
N VAL A 586 9.80 0.65 -30.11
CA VAL A 586 9.17 -0.61 -30.52
C VAL A 586 7.65 -0.44 -30.62
N PHE A 587 7.01 0.16 -29.63
CA PHE A 587 5.57 0.42 -29.68
C PHE A 587 5.20 1.38 -30.80
N ASN A 588 6.01 2.40 -31.07
CA ASN A 588 5.81 3.29 -32.22
C ASN A 588 5.89 2.54 -33.55
N THR A 589 6.86 1.62 -33.69
CA THR A 589 7.00 0.79 -34.89
C THR A 589 5.76 -0.09 -35.11
N ILE A 590 5.33 -0.80 -34.06
CA ILE A 590 4.13 -1.67 -34.14
C ILE A 590 2.86 -0.85 -34.42
N ALA A 591 2.73 0.32 -33.81
CA ALA A 591 1.57 1.18 -34.01
C ALA A 591 1.46 1.73 -35.43
N LEU A 592 2.59 2.06 -36.07
CA LEU A 592 2.62 2.60 -37.44
C LEU A 592 2.55 1.54 -38.54
N MET A 593 2.88 0.28 -38.23
CA MET A 593 2.89 -0.82 -39.23
C MET A 593 1.59 -0.96 -40.03
N PRO A 594 0.36 -0.84 -39.47
CA PRO A 594 -0.87 -0.86 -40.25
C PRO A 594 -1.00 0.29 -41.25
N ALA A 595 -0.47 1.48 -40.90
CA ALA A 595 -0.53 2.66 -41.77
C ALA A 595 0.52 2.60 -42.90
N GLU A 596 1.70 2.06 -42.60
CA GLU A 596 2.77 1.85 -43.60
C GLU A 596 2.36 0.79 -44.67
N SER A 597 1.66 -0.27 -44.27
CA SER A 597 1.25 -1.37 -45.18
C SER A 597 -0.06 -1.11 -45.90
N GLY A 598 -1.03 -0.44 -45.28
CA GLY A 598 -2.40 -0.24 -45.81
C GLY A 598 -2.74 1.18 -46.24
N GLY A 599 -1.79 2.12 -46.18
CA GLY A 599 -2.02 3.55 -46.41
C GLY A 599 -2.85 4.21 -45.28
N LEU A 600 -3.00 5.54 -45.38
CA LEU A 600 -3.73 6.35 -44.38
C LEU A 600 -5.25 6.24 -44.62
N ASN A 601 -5.88 5.27 -43.95
CA ASN A 601 -7.32 5.05 -43.92
C ASN A 601 -7.86 5.19 -42.51
N VAL A 602 -9.16 5.42 -42.35
CA VAL A 602 -9.81 5.56 -41.03
C VAL A 602 -9.53 4.33 -40.13
N LEU A 603 -9.52 3.12 -40.71
CA LEU A 603 -9.27 1.88 -39.98
C LEU A 603 -7.81 1.80 -39.49
N THR A 604 -6.84 2.17 -40.34
CA THR A 604 -5.41 2.16 -39.97
C THR A 604 -5.08 3.22 -38.94
N VAL A 605 -5.71 4.40 -39.02
CA VAL A 605 -5.59 5.45 -37.97
C VAL A 605 -6.21 5.00 -36.63
N LEU A 606 -7.35 4.31 -36.66
CA LEU A 606 -7.96 3.76 -35.45
C LEU A 606 -7.07 2.67 -34.83
N ALA A 607 -6.53 1.77 -35.65
CA ALA A 607 -5.58 0.74 -35.21
C ALA A 607 -4.33 1.37 -34.60
N PHE A 608 -3.75 2.40 -35.26
CA PHE A 608 -2.63 3.17 -34.70
C PHE A 608 -2.95 3.73 -33.33
N LEU A 609 -4.10 4.43 -33.18
CA LEU A 609 -4.48 5.03 -31.90
C LEU A 609 -4.62 3.99 -30.77
N VAL A 610 -5.26 2.86 -31.06
CA VAL A 610 -5.44 1.81 -30.06
C VAL A 610 -4.10 1.22 -29.62
N ILE A 611 -3.23 0.84 -30.57
CA ILE A 611 -1.91 0.27 -30.26
C ILE A 611 -1.03 1.30 -29.55
N PHE A 612 -1.03 2.55 -30.00
CA PHE A 612 -0.27 3.65 -29.43
C PHE A 612 -0.68 3.91 -27.96
N ILE A 613 -1.98 4.06 -27.70
CA ILE A 613 -2.47 4.34 -26.35
C ILE A 613 -2.15 3.18 -25.41
N ILE A 614 -2.43 1.94 -25.81
CA ILE A 614 -2.17 0.76 -24.97
C ILE A 614 -0.67 0.59 -24.73
N GLY A 615 0.15 0.66 -25.79
CA GLY A 615 1.60 0.49 -25.71
C GLY A 615 2.26 1.55 -24.84
N HIS A 616 1.92 2.82 -25.08
CA HIS A 616 2.50 3.91 -24.27
C HIS A 616 1.95 3.98 -22.86
N ALA A 617 0.69 3.60 -22.60
CA ALA A 617 0.17 3.48 -21.24
C ALA A 617 0.92 2.41 -20.43
N LEU A 618 1.19 1.25 -21.07
CA LEU A 618 1.95 0.17 -20.45
C LEU A 618 3.41 0.58 -20.21
N ASN A 619 4.08 1.15 -21.22
CA ASN A 619 5.46 1.64 -21.09
C ASN A 619 5.57 2.75 -20.02
N PHE A 620 4.62 3.69 -20.00
CA PHE A 620 4.55 4.74 -18.99
C PHE A 620 4.42 4.16 -17.57
N GLY A 621 3.52 3.20 -17.36
CA GLY A 621 3.33 2.56 -16.05
C GLY A 621 4.57 1.82 -15.57
N LEU A 622 5.22 1.06 -16.46
CA LEU A 622 6.46 0.33 -16.15
C LEU A 622 7.62 1.29 -15.82
N ASN A 623 7.80 2.35 -16.61
CA ASN A 623 8.85 3.33 -16.38
C ASN A 623 8.58 4.19 -15.13
N LEU A 624 7.33 4.61 -14.90
CA LEU A 624 6.94 5.39 -13.71
C LEU A 624 7.34 4.65 -12.43
N LEU A 625 6.96 3.37 -12.33
CA LEU A 625 7.28 2.53 -11.18
C LEU A 625 8.76 2.17 -11.13
N GLY A 626 9.35 1.78 -12.27
CA GLY A 626 10.76 1.39 -12.37
C GLY A 626 11.70 2.52 -11.96
N CYS A 627 11.50 3.73 -12.50
CA CYS A 627 12.31 4.90 -12.15
C CYS A 627 12.18 5.24 -10.67
N PHE A 628 10.96 5.20 -10.11
CA PHE A 628 10.74 5.46 -8.69
C PHE A 628 11.48 4.48 -7.79
N VAL A 629 11.32 3.17 -8.02
CA VAL A 629 11.95 2.12 -7.19
C VAL A 629 13.48 2.16 -7.29
N HIS A 630 14.01 2.36 -8.49
CA HIS A 630 15.45 2.37 -8.69
C HIS A 630 16.12 3.64 -8.19
N ASP A 631 15.46 4.80 -8.30
CA ASP A 631 15.93 6.04 -7.70
C ASP A 631 15.87 5.97 -6.17
N LEU A 632 14.75 5.49 -5.61
CA LEU A 632 14.61 5.25 -4.17
C LEU A 632 15.76 4.37 -3.65
N ARG A 633 16.15 3.33 -4.39
CA ARG A 633 17.27 2.49 -4.01
C ARG A 633 18.60 3.26 -3.99
N LEU A 634 18.89 4.08 -5.02
CA LEU A 634 20.10 4.91 -5.06
C LEU A 634 20.15 5.89 -3.89
N GLN A 635 19.00 6.45 -3.49
CA GLN A 635 18.93 7.36 -2.33
C GLN A 635 19.12 6.59 -1.01
N CYS A 636 18.37 5.51 -0.80
CA CYS A 636 18.33 4.83 0.50
C CYS A 636 19.56 3.96 0.80
N LEU A 637 20.16 3.30 -0.22
CA LEU A 637 21.27 2.40 0.01
C LEU A 637 22.62 3.08 -0.22
N GLU A 638 22.79 3.73 -1.38
CA GLU A 638 24.06 4.29 -1.78
C GLU A 638 24.30 5.67 -1.11
N PHE A 639 23.31 6.57 -1.07
CA PHE A 639 23.47 7.92 -0.52
C PHE A 639 23.32 7.96 0.99
N PHE A 640 22.22 7.43 1.54
CA PHE A 640 21.99 7.42 3.01
C PHE A 640 23.05 6.58 3.73
N GLY A 641 23.51 5.49 3.13
CA GLY A 641 24.60 4.66 3.68
C GLY A 641 25.90 5.43 4.00
N LYS A 642 26.04 6.69 3.56
CA LYS A 642 27.23 7.52 3.83
C LYS A 642 27.14 8.31 5.14
N PHE A 643 25.94 8.76 5.54
CA PHE A 643 25.82 9.71 6.66
C PHE A 643 24.57 9.51 7.52
N TYR A 644 23.59 8.75 7.04
CA TYR A 644 22.30 8.69 7.68
C TYR A 644 22.30 7.77 8.90
N VAL A 645 21.87 8.27 10.04
CA VAL A 645 21.62 7.51 11.25
C VAL A 645 20.12 7.40 11.44
N ASP A 646 19.60 6.19 11.35
CA ASP A 646 18.20 5.86 11.50
C ASP A 646 17.79 5.66 12.98
N GLY A 647 16.52 5.35 13.22
CA GLY A 647 15.98 5.01 14.53
C GLY A 647 15.14 6.10 15.20
N GLY A 648 14.81 7.20 14.49
CA GLY A 648 13.90 8.22 14.98
C GLY A 648 12.46 7.72 15.12
N LYS A 649 11.80 8.07 16.24
CA LYS A 649 10.38 7.77 16.46
C LYS A 649 9.51 8.87 15.84
N PRO A 650 8.43 8.54 15.10
CA PRO A 650 7.59 9.56 14.50
C PRO A 650 6.82 10.34 15.57
N PHE A 651 6.77 11.66 15.44
CA PHE A 651 5.97 12.52 16.30
C PHE A 651 4.48 12.30 16.01
N SER A 652 3.76 11.81 17.03
CA SER A 652 2.34 11.47 16.94
C SER A 652 1.53 12.26 17.99
N PRO A 653 1.26 13.56 17.74
CA PRO A 653 0.54 14.39 18.68
C PRO A 653 -0.92 13.97 18.84
N LEU A 654 -1.46 14.21 20.04
CA LEU A 654 -2.89 14.08 20.30
C LEU A 654 -3.64 15.16 19.49
N LYS A 655 -4.37 14.74 18.46
CA LYS A 655 -5.10 15.64 17.56
C LYS A 655 -6.41 15.01 17.09
N VAL A 656 -7.31 15.85 16.59
CA VAL A 656 -8.51 15.40 15.90
C VAL A 656 -8.13 14.71 14.59
N ASN A 657 -8.53 13.45 14.46
CA ASN A 657 -8.28 12.66 13.25
C ASN A 657 -9.60 12.46 12.50
N SER A 658 -9.61 12.73 11.19
CA SER A 658 -10.77 12.52 10.33
C SER A 658 -10.39 11.86 9.02
N LYS A 659 -11.15 10.83 8.64
CA LYS A 659 -10.96 10.07 7.40
C LYS A 659 -11.87 10.58 6.28
N TYR A 660 -13.13 10.85 6.60
CA TYR A 660 -14.18 11.18 5.63
C TYR A 660 -14.38 12.68 5.46
N TYR A 661 -14.12 13.47 6.49
CA TYR A 661 -14.37 14.92 6.54
C TYR A 661 -13.10 15.72 6.77
N ASP A 662 -13.11 16.99 6.38
CA ASP A 662 -12.10 17.96 6.79
C ASP A 662 -12.67 18.81 7.93
N VAL A 663 -12.13 18.67 9.14
CA VAL A 663 -12.58 19.45 10.31
C VAL A 663 -11.94 20.83 10.23
N ILE A 664 -12.77 21.88 10.23
CA ILE A 664 -12.39 23.28 10.23
C ILE A 664 -12.81 23.95 11.53
N GLU A 665 -12.01 24.94 12.00
CA GLU A 665 -12.28 25.69 13.24
C GLU A 665 -13.61 26.45 13.18
#